data_30622d1df1703e7c3e7a50be57c23a0f
#
_entry.id   30622d1df1703e7c3e7a50be57c23a0f
#
_cell.length_a   1.000
_cell.length_b   1.000
_cell.length_c   1.000
_cell.angle_alpha   90.00
_cell.angle_beta   90.00
_cell.angle_gamma   90.00
#
_symmetry.space_group_name_H-M   'P 1'
#
loop_
_entity.id
_entity.type
_entity.pdbx_description
1 polymer ?
#
loop_
_entity_poly.entity_id
_entity_poly.type
_entity_poly.pdbx_seq_one_letter_code
_entity_poly.pdbx_strand_id
1 'polypeptide(L)'
;MGLLKKIFGDYSSREIKRITPIKDKVLALDEEYSKLTDEELKAKTPYFKERLANGETLDDILPEAFAACREASWRVLGMKHFPVQILGGIVLHQGRIAEMKTGEGKTLVATLPAYLNALSGNGVHIVTVNDYLARRDSEWMGKVYRFLGLKVGLIIHEKNNDERREAYAADITYGTNNEMGFDYLRDNMVPYKELKVQRGHSFAIVDEVDSILIDEARTPLIISGRGDRSTDLYKQANSFARTLNFERIKELRSSSRLEDTADQVSENCDVIVDEKARTAVLTQKGIAKAEKYFNLDNLMDPANMTIQHHINQAIKAIGVMRRDVDYVVKDGQVLIVDEFTGRIMLGRRYNEGLHQAIEAKEGVNVEHESKTLATITFQNYFRLYDKLSGMTGTAMTESEEFQEIYSLDVVEIPTNKPMIRKDMDDLVYKTEPAKFNAVIDDIVERHEKGQPVLVGTISIEKSETLSKLLKKRGIKHEVLNAKYHEKEAEIVAQAGKLGAVTIATNMAGRGTDIMLGGNAEFLAKSEMRRKGYSEELIAESTGFGDTDNEDIISAREEFQALEKKYKNEISGEAEQVRQAGGLCIIGTERHESRRIDNQLRGRSGRQGDPGVSRFYLSLEDDLMRLFGGERVTTIMNTLRTPEDMPIESKMISNVIESSQKRVESRNFSVRKSVLSFDDVMNRQRELIYKQRDQVLDGENLKPVILKMLDECIAESIDFYCPKALSHSDWNIAGLREKFLGWLTTPEDFVDGFDREDVKEELIERGHKLYDEREELIGVDENGVPIMRALERMVLLKMVDSKWMDHIDAMEELKRGIGLRSYGQQDPVVAFRQESYDIFDEMTMSIREDTVRLMMTIMPKNEEDTKRKQVAEITSTSGASDGSEKGRTVRKGVKIGPNDPCPCGSGKKYKKCCGAVNK
;
A
#
# COMPACT_ATOMS: atom_id res chain seq x y z
N MET A 1 20.79 21.44 -24.80
CA MET A 1 21.04 20.09 -24.26
C MET A 1 21.24 18.97 -25.29
N GLY A 2 20.77 19.06 -26.55
CA GLY A 2 20.87 17.97 -27.54
C GLY A 2 22.24 17.59 -28.05
N LEU A 3 23.20 18.50 -28.12
CA LEU A 3 24.55 18.19 -28.64
C LEU A 3 25.45 17.51 -27.62
N LEU A 4 25.38 17.90 -26.34
CA LEU A 4 26.10 17.26 -25.23
C LEU A 4 25.65 15.83 -24.98
N LYS A 5 24.32 15.54 -25.09
CA LYS A 5 23.78 14.17 -25.02
C LYS A 5 24.30 13.27 -26.16
N LYS A 6 24.51 13.82 -27.37
CA LYS A 6 25.04 13.05 -28.49
C LYS A 6 26.52 12.70 -28.33
N ILE A 7 27.30 13.51 -27.60
CA ILE A 7 28.76 13.33 -27.44
C ILE A 7 29.09 12.48 -26.21
N PHE A 8 28.40 12.67 -25.11
CA PHE A 8 28.69 12.02 -23.82
C PHE A 8 27.76 10.87 -23.46
N GLY A 9 26.74 10.56 -24.25
CA GLY A 9 25.68 9.61 -23.93
C GLY A 9 24.78 10.11 -22.79
N ASP A 10 23.67 9.45 -22.58
CA ASP A 10 22.84 9.65 -21.38
C ASP A 10 23.42 8.88 -20.17
N TYR A 11 22.89 9.15 -19.01
CA TYR A 11 23.31 8.51 -17.76
C TYR A 11 23.27 6.99 -17.85
N SER A 12 22.13 6.42 -18.30
CA SER A 12 21.94 4.97 -18.44
C SER A 12 22.97 4.34 -19.37
N SER A 13 23.28 4.96 -20.50
CA SER A 13 24.28 4.44 -21.45
C SER A 13 25.69 4.35 -20.85
N ARG A 14 26.06 5.30 -19.98
CA ARG A 14 27.36 5.27 -19.27
C ARG A 14 27.38 4.14 -18.24
N GLU A 15 26.31 3.99 -17.47
CA GLU A 15 26.20 2.94 -16.47
C GLU A 15 26.20 1.54 -17.11
N ILE A 16 25.47 1.35 -18.23
CA ILE A 16 25.48 0.10 -19.00
C ILE A 16 26.91 -0.24 -19.45
N LYS A 17 27.67 0.75 -19.94
CA LYS A 17 29.08 0.52 -20.31
C LYS A 17 29.94 0.11 -19.11
N ARG A 18 29.66 0.67 -17.93
CA ARG A 18 30.40 0.35 -16.69
C ARG A 18 30.19 -1.08 -16.25
N ILE A 19 28.94 -1.60 -16.35
CA ILE A 19 28.59 -2.94 -15.91
C ILE A 19 28.75 -4.02 -17.01
N THR A 20 28.91 -3.63 -18.28
CA THR A 20 29.12 -4.56 -19.39
C THR A 20 30.27 -5.56 -19.17
N PRO A 21 31.45 -5.18 -18.64
CA PRO A 21 32.51 -6.14 -18.36
C PRO A 21 32.10 -7.25 -17.36
N ILE A 22 31.23 -6.95 -16.40
CA ILE A 22 30.71 -7.96 -15.46
C ILE A 22 29.81 -8.94 -16.20
N LYS A 23 28.87 -8.43 -17.03
CA LYS A 23 28.01 -9.24 -17.89
C LYS A 23 28.85 -10.15 -18.80
N ASP A 24 29.95 -9.63 -19.40
CA ASP A 24 30.79 -10.40 -20.28
C ASP A 24 31.52 -11.55 -19.55
N LYS A 25 31.92 -11.34 -18.28
CA LYS A 25 32.46 -12.39 -17.42
C LYS A 25 31.42 -13.49 -17.16
N VAL A 26 30.14 -13.13 -16.88
CA VAL A 26 29.05 -14.11 -16.70
C VAL A 26 28.86 -14.94 -17.96
N LEU A 27 28.83 -14.32 -19.14
CA LEU A 27 28.67 -15.01 -20.42
C LEU A 27 29.87 -15.90 -20.77
N ALA A 28 31.08 -15.51 -20.39
CA ALA A 28 32.27 -16.34 -20.60
C ALA A 28 32.24 -17.67 -19.83
N LEU A 29 31.53 -17.74 -18.72
CA LEU A 29 31.36 -18.94 -17.92
C LEU A 29 30.28 -19.89 -18.45
N ASP A 30 29.52 -19.48 -19.48
CA ASP A 30 28.37 -20.24 -19.98
C ASP A 30 28.74 -21.67 -20.45
N GLU A 31 29.87 -21.80 -21.16
CA GLU A 31 30.34 -23.11 -21.66
C GLU A 31 30.82 -24.02 -20.51
N GLU A 32 31.45 -23.45 -19.49
CA GLU A 32 31.92 -24.21 -18.33
C GLU A 32 30.73 -24.75 -17.52
N TYR A 33 29.75 -23.87 -17.18
CA TYR A 33 28.61 -24.24 -16.38
C TYR A 33 27.63 -25.16 -17.08
N SER A 34 27.55 -25.11 -18.42
CA SER A 34 26.73 -26.04 -19.21
C SER A 34 27.20 -27.48 -19.16
N LYS A 35 28.50 -27.73 -18.89
CA LYS A 35 29.11 -29.05 -18.79
C LYS A 35 28.97 -29.70 -17.41
N LEU A 36 28.60 -28.90 -16.35
CA LEU A 36 28.40 -29.44 -15.01
C LEU A 36 27.21 -30.38 -14.95
N THR A 37 27.31 -31.42 -14.15
CA THR A 37 26.15 -32.24 -13.80
C THR A 37 25.19 -31.47 -12.88
N ASP A 38 23.97 -31.95 -12.71
CA ASP A 38 23.00 -31.30 -11.79
C ASP A 38 23.50 -31.29 -10.35
N GLU A 39 24.21 -32.34 -9.92
CA GLU A 39 24.78 -32.42 -8.58
C GLU A 39 25.92 -31.42 -8.38
N GLU A 40 26.79 -31.27 -9.36
CA GLU A 40 27.89 -30.29 -9.35
C GLU A 40 27.34 -28.86 -9.36
N LEU A 41 26.26 -28.60 -10.11
CA LEU A 41 25.64 -27.30 -10.15
C LEU A 41 24.96 -26.95 -8.80
N LYS A 42 24.26 -27.91 -8.18
CA LYS A 42 23.70 -27.75 -6.83
C LYS A 42 24.79 -27.52 -5.77
N ALA A 43 25.93 -28.21 -5.91
CA ALA A 43 27.07 -28.04 -5.00
C ALA A 43 27.72 -26.63 -5.04
N LYS A 44 27.44 -25.83 -6.07
CA LYS A 44 27.92 -24.45 -6.15
C LYS A 44 27.31 -23.55 -5.04
N THR A 45 26.08 -23.81 -4.61
CA THR A 45 25.46 -23.02 -3.53
C THR A 45 26.22 -23.13 -2.18
N PRO A 46 26.46 -24.32 -1.61
CA PRO A 46 27.28 -24.41 -0.41
C PRO A 46 28.71 -23.92 -0.62
N TYR A 47 29.31 -24.11 -1.80
CA TYR A 47 30.61 -23.58 -2.15
C TYR A 47 30.67 -22.04 -2.09
N PHE A 48 29.67 -21.35 -2.63
CA PHE A 48 29.60 -19.89 -2.52
C PHE A 48 29.37 -19.42 -1.09
N LYS A 49 28.51 -20.10 -0.31
CA LYS A 49 28.30 -19.80 1.11
C LYS A 49 29.60 -19.93 1.90
N GLU A 50 30.45 -20.93 1.61
CA GLU A 50 31.76 -21.09 2.24
C GLU A 50 32.72 -19.95 1.87
N ARG A 51 32.78 -19.53 0.61
CA ARG A 51 33.60 -18.40 0.17
C ARG A 51 33.21 -17.09 0.87
N LEU A 52 31.91 -16.83 1.00
CA LEU A 52 31.41 -15.69 1.76
C LEU A 52 31.80 -15.76 3.26
N ALA A 53 31.72 -16.96 3.87
CA ALA A 53 32.17 -17.18 5.25
C ALA A 53 33.69 -16.95 5.41
N ASN A 54 34.48 -17.19 4.36
CA ASN A 54 35.90 -16.93 4.31
C ASN A 54 36.28 -15.46 4.00
N GLY A 55 35.29 -14.56 3.86
CA GLY A 55 35.49 -13.12 3.73
C GLY A 55 35.42 -12.55 2.32
N GLU A 56 35.09 -13.35 1.29
CA GLU A 56 34.76 -12.82 -0.04
C GLU A 56 33.44 -12.04 0.01
N THR A 57 33.30 -11.08 -0.91
CA THR A 57 32.06 -10.29 -1.02
C THR A 57 31.09 -10.88 -2.05
N LEU A 58 29.83 -10.45 -2.00
CA LEU A 58 28.84 -10.82 -3.02
C LEU A 58 29.26 -10.39 -4.43
N ASP A 59 29.97 -9.27 -4.56
CA ASP A 59 30.48 -8.78 -5.84
C ASP A 59 31.56 -9.68 -6.42
N ASP A 60 32.40 -10.29 -5.57
CA ASP A 60 33.47 -11.20 -6.02
C ASP A 60 32.89 -12.48 -6.63
N ILE A 61 31.86 -13.03 -6.04
CA ILE A 61 31.22 -14.27 -6.50
C ILE A 61 30.11 -14.03 -7.54
N LEU A 62 29.71 -12.78 -7.80
CA LEU A 62 28.59 -12.43 -8.68
C LEU A 62 28.67 -13.10 -10.06
N PRO A 63 29.79 -13.07 -10.82
CA PRO A 63 29.82 -13.65 -12.14
C PRO A 63 29.53 -15.15 -12.13
N GLU A 64 30.09 -15.89 -11.18
CA GLU A 64 29.91 -17.32 -11.03
C GLU A 64 28.50 -17.68 -10.53
N ALA A 65 27.97 -16.94 -9.55
CA ALA A 65 26.62 -17.16 -9.04
C ALA A 65 25.56 -16.87 -10.11
N PHE A 66 25.74 -15.81 -10.91
CA PHE A 66 24.82 -15.50 -12.02
C PHE A 66 24.90 -16.60 -13.11
N ALA A 67 26.10 -17.10 -13.42
CA ALA A 67 26.26 -18.21 -14.36
C ALA A 67 25.55 -19.50 -13.88
N ALA A 68 25.67 -19.80 -12.57
CA ALA A 68 24.99 -20.94 -11.96
C ALA A 68 23.45 -20.79 -12.04
N CYS A 69 22.93 -19.64 -11.66
CA CYS A 69 21.50 -19.35 -11.71
C CYS A 69 20.95 -19.37 -13.15
N ARG A 70 21.72 -18.83 -14.11
CA ARG A 70 21.38 -18.83 -15.53
C ARG A 70 21.30 -20.24 -16.12
N GLU A 71 22.26 -21.11 -15.80
CA GLU A 71 22.24 -22.49 -16.22
C GLU A 71 21.11 -23.30 -15.54
N ALA A 72 20.89 -23.09 -14.24
CA ALA A 72 19.78 -23.71 -13.52
C ALA A 72 18.42 -23.32 -14.14
N SER A 73 18.25 -22.02 -14.47
CA SER A 73 17.05 -21.53 -15.14
C SER A 73 16.84 -22.19 -16.50
N TRP A 74 17.89 -22.39 -17.26
CA TRP A 74 17.81 -23.10 -18.54
C TRP A 74 17.37 -24.55 -18.38
N ARG A 75 17.95 -25.27 -17.41
CA ARG A 75 17.63 -26.69 -17.18
C ARG A 75 16.22 -26.89 -16.65
N VAL A 76 15.81 -26.05 -15.70
CA VAL A 76 14.54 -26.22 -14.96
C VAL A 76 13.36 -25.62 -15.71
N LEU A 77 13.52 -24.45 -16.31
CA LEU A 77 12.44 -23.69 -16.95
C LEU A 77 12.51 -23.67 -18.47
N GLY A 78 13.62 -24.13 -19.08
CA GLY A 78 13.87 -23.96 -20.51
C GLY A 78 14.10 -22.49 -20.92
N MET A 79 14.35 -21.62 -19.97
CA MET A 79 14.55 -20.17 -20.19
C MET A 79 15.96 -19.76 -19.81
N LYS A 80 16.73 -19.33 -20.79
CA LYS A 80 18.09 -18.83 -20.57
C LYS A 80 18.08 -17.32 -20.60
N HIS A 81 18.63 -16.68 -19.57
CA HIS A 81 18.66 -15.22 -19.49
C HIS A 81 19.40 -14.61 -20.69
N PHE A 82 18.81 -13.60 -21.31
CA PHE A 82 19.44 -12.82 -22.36
C PHE A 82 20.55 -11.91 -21.79
N PRO A 83 21.53 -11.47 -22.60
CA PRO A 83 22.57 -10.56 -22.15
C PRO A 83 22.03 -9.26 -21.51
N VAL A 84 20.92 -8.72 -22.02
CA VAL A 84 20.26 -7.54 -21.44
C VAL A 84 19.62 -7.82 -20.09
N GLN A 85 19.14 -9.04 -19.87
CA GLN A 85 18.57 -9.47 -18.58
C GLN A 85 19.65 -9.62 -17.50
N ILE A 86 20.87 -10.05 -17.88
CA ILE A 86 22.03 -10.06 -16.97
C ILE A 86 22.37 -8.65 -16.52
N LEU A 87 22.37 -7.66 -17.43
CA LEU A 87 22.56 -6.25 -17.09
C LEU A 87 21.49 -5.77 -16.07
N GLY A 88 20.22 -6.11 -16.31
CA GLY A 88 19.13 -5.82 -15.36
C GLY A 88 19.38 -6.43 -13.98
N GLY A 89 19.82 -7.70 -13.93
CA GLY A 89 20.14 -8.39 -12.67
C GLY A 89 21.30 -7.72 -11.90
N ILE A 90 22.33 -7.24 -12.60
CA ILE A 90 23.44 -6.50 -11.99
C ILE A 90 22.96 -5.17 -11.41
N VAL A 91 22.12 -4.42 -12.14
CA VAL A 91 21.54 -3.15 -11.65
C VAL A 91 20.71 -3.37 -10.39
N LEU A 92 19.87 -4.42 -10.36
CA LEU A 92 19.09 -4.79 -9.17
C LEU A 92 20.01 -5.17 -7.99
N HIS A 93 21.07 -5.96 -8.23
CA HIS A 93 22.03 -6.29 -7.17
C HIS A 93 22.68 -5.06 -6.56
N GLN A 94 22.93 -4.02 -7.36
CA GLN A 94 23.51 -2.76 -6.92
C GLN A 94 22.56 -1.88 -6.10
N GLY A 95 21.35 -2.32 -5.79
CA GLY A 95 20.37 -1.52 -5.05
C GLY A 95 19.80 -0.35 -5.88
N ARG A 96 19.49 -0.58 -7.15
CA ARG A 96 19.03 0.43 -8.12
C ARG A 96 17.76 -0.04 -8.82
N ILE A 97 17.12 0.84 -9.59
CA ILE A 97 15.95 0.50 -10.39
C ILE A 97 16.37 0.14 -11.81
N ALA A 98 16.01 -1.06 -12.25
CA ALA A 98 16.15 -1.49 -13.63
C ALA A 98 14.87 -1.15 -14.41
N GLU A 99 14.89 -0.10 -15.25
CA GLU A 99 13.80 0.13 -16.19
C GLU A 99 13.95 -0.83 -17.38
N MET A 100 13.11 -1.85 -17.41
CA MET A 100 13.01 -2.80 -18.51
C MET A 100 11.61 -2.74 -19.11
N LYS A 101 11.51 -2.56 -20.43
CA LYS A 101 10.22 -2.45 -21.10
C LYS A 101 9.34 -3.69 -20.82
N THR A 102 8.06 -3.50 -20.88
CA THR A 102 7.08 -4.59 -20.64
C THR A 102 7.33 -5.73 -21.62
N GLY A 103 7.27 -6.98 -21.14
CA GLY A 103 7.54 -8.17 -21.95
C GLY A 103 9.03 -8.57 -22.07
N GLU A 104 9.97 -7.85 -21.41
CA GLU A 104 11.42 -8.18 -21.42
C GLU A 104 11.80 -9.24 -20.36
N GLY A 105 10.82 -9.84 -19.67
CA GLY A 105 11.06 -10.95 -18.73
C GLY A 105 11.64 -10.51 -17.38
N LYS A 106 11.16 -9.40 -16.81
CA LYS A 106 11.58 -8.88 -15.50
C LYS A 106 11.55 -9.94 -14.39
N THR A 107 10.50 -10.76 -14.34
CA THR A 107 10.36 -11.84 -13.35
C THR A 107 11.55 -12.81 -13.38
N LEU A 108 12.03 -13.15 -14.58
CA LEU A 108 13.20 -13.99 -14.73
C LEU A 108 14.49 -13.28 -14.31
N VAL A 109 14.59 -11.98 -14.62
CA VAL A 109 15.76 -11.14 -14.23
C VAL A 109 15.94 -11.13 -12.72
N ALA A 110 14.86 -11.02 -11.96
CA ALA A 110 14.90 -10.99 -10.50
C ALA A 110 15.55 -12.26 -9.89
N THR A 111 15.57 -13.39 -10.62
CA THR A 111 16.17 -14.63 -10.11
C THR A 111 17.68 -14.49 -9.87
N LEU A 112 18.38 -13.73 -10.69
CA LEU A 112 19.82 -13.54 -10.58
C LEU A 112 20.23 -12.85 -9.27
N PRO A 113 19.77 -11.62 -8.98
CA PRO A 113 20.13 -10.94 -7.74
C PRO A 113 19.52 -11.60 -6.52
N ALA A 114 18.33 -12.22 -6.63
CA ALA A 114 17.71 -12.92 -5.52
C ALA A 114 18.57 -14.13 -5.09
N TYR A 115 18.99 -14.96 -6.02
CA TYR A 115 19.90 -16.08 -5.73
C TYR A 115 21.19 -15.59 -5.07
N LEU A 116 21.87 -14.64 -5.67
CA LEU A 116 23.16 -14.12 -5.18
C LEU A 116 23.03 -13.58 -3.74
N ASN A 117 22.03 -12.74 -3.48
CA ASN A 117 21.89 -12.12 -2.15
C ASN A 117 21.37 -13.12 -1.09
N ALA A 118 20.60 -14.14 -1.47
CA ALA A 118 20.16 -15.19 -0.56
C ALA A 118 21.32 -16.03 -0.01
N LEU A 119 22.45 -16.08 -0.71
CA LEU A 119 23.66 -16.78 -0.22
C LEU A 119 24.22 -16.20 1.09
N SER A 120 23.92 -14.92 1.40
CA SER A 120 24.31 -14.29 2.68
C SER A 120 23.59 -14.88 3.89
N GLY A 121 22.47 -15.57 3.70
CA GLY A 121 21.65 -16.13 4.80
C GLY A 121 20.70 -15.12 5.47
N ASN A 122 20.77 -13.83 5.12
CA ASN A 122 19.96 -12.78 5.73
C ASN A 122 18.53 -12.69 5.20
N GLY A 123 18.21 -13.43 4.12
CA GLY A 123 16.91 -13.44 3.44
C GLY A 123 16.75 -12.34 2.40
N VAL A 124 16.01 -12.67 1.36
CA VAL A 124 15.65 -11.77 0.27
C VAL A 124 14.14 -11.73 0.14
N HIS A 125 13.56 -10.53 0.11
CA HIS A 125 12.15 -10.33 -0.13
C HIS A 125 11.90 -9.90 -1.58
N ILE A 126 11.01 -10.60 -2.28
CA ILE A 126 10.55 -10.21 -3.61
C ILE A 126 9.11 -9.74 -3.45
N VAL A 127 8.91 -8.43 -3.63
CA VAL A 127 7.66 -7.77 -3.35
C VAL A 127 6.88 -7.54 -4.63
N THR A 128 5.64 -7.99 -4.67
CA THR A 128 4.73 -7.85 -5.80
C THR A 128 3.48 -7.05 -5.40
N VAL A 129 2.69 -6.64 -6.41
CA VAL A 129 1.49 -5.82 -6.18
C VAL A 129 0.27 -6.65 -5.76
N ASN A 130 0.28 -7.99 -5.90
CA ASN A 130 -0.88 -8.81 -5.55
C ASN A 130 -0.54 -10.28 -5.28
N ASP A 131 -1.46 -10.97 -4.56
CA ASP A 131 -1.32 -12.36 -4.16
C ASP A 131 -1.21 -13.33 -5.34
N TYR A 132 -1.92 -13.03 -6.45
CA TYR A 132 -1.84 -13.86 -7.65
C TYR A 132 -0.41 -13.87 -8.23
N LEU A 133 0.21 -12.71 -8.38
CA LEU A 133 1.58 -12.60 -8.88
C LEU A 133 2.58 -13.21 -7.88
N ALA A 134 2.41 -12.93 -6.58
CA ALA A 134 3.27 -13.50 -5.54
C ALA A 134 3.25 -15.04 -5.58
N ARG A 135 2.07 -15.66 -5.68
CA ARG A 135 1.91 -17.11 -5.77
C ARG A 135 2.51 -17.65 -7.07
N ARG A 136 2.11 -17.09 -8.22
CA ARG A 136 2.60 -17.52 -9.54
C ARG A 136 4.13 -17.48 -9.59
N ASP A 137 4.72 -16.37 -9.21
CA ASP A 137 6.16 -16.14 -9.36
C ASP A 137 6.98 -16.94 -8.34
N SER A 138 6.49 -17.12 -7.11
CA SER A 138 7.13 -17.97 -6.11
C SER A 138 7.15 -19.45 -6.51
N GLU A 139 6.10 -19.92 -7.19
CA GLU A 139 6.03 -21.29 -7.69
C GLU A 139 6.90 -21.46 -8.93
N TRP A 140 6.77 -20.56 -9.90
CA TRP A 140 7.44 -20.64 -11.19
C TRP A 140 8.96 -20.41 -11.06
N MET A 141 9.39 -19.27 -10.53
CA MET A 141 10.82 -18.97 -10.31
C MET A 141 11.39 -19.76 -9.14
N GLY A 142 10.56 -20.14 -8.18
CA GLY A 142 10.93 -20.96 -7.04
C GLY A 142 11.56 -22.31 -7.42
N LYS A 143 11.23 -22.87 -8.61
CA LYS A 143 11.89 -24.07 -9.12
C LYS A 143 13.40 -23.88 -9.29
N VAL A 144 13.83 -22.73 -9.80
CA VAL A 144 15.26 -22.43 -9.98
C VAL A 144 15.98 -22.39 -8.64
N TYR A 145 15.39 -21.72 -7.65
CA TYR A 145 15.98 -21.61 -6.32
C TYR A 145 16.03 -22.94 -5.59
N ARG A 146 14.93 -23.72 -5.63
CA ARG A 146 14.87 -25.06 -5.01
C ARG A 146 15.85 -26.02 -5.69
N PHE A 147 15.99 -25.96 -7.01
CA PHE A 147 16.99 -26.73 -7.73
C PHE A 147 18.41 -26.40 -7.24
N LEU A 148 18.70 -25.14 -6.96
CA LEU A 148 19.98 -24.69 -6.39
C LEU A 148 20.08 -24.89 -4.88
N GLY A 149 19.10 -25.51 -4.22
CA GLY A 149 19.13 -25.86 -2.80
C GLY A 149 18.69 -24.76 -1.84
N LEU A 150 18.01 -23.70 -2.31
CA LEU A 150 17.44 -22.64 -1.49
C LEU A 150 15.97 -22.86 -1.16
N LYS A 151 15.55 -22.42 0.00
CA LYS A 151 14.14 -22.44 0.43
C LYS A 151 13.41 -21.20 -0.06
N VAL A 152 12.15 -21.38 -0.47
CA VAL A 152 11.27 -20.32 -0.95
C VAL A 152 10.01 -20.24 -0.12
N GLY A 153 9.74 -19.08 0.46
CA GLY A 153 8.54 -18.76 1.21
C GLY A 153 7.56 -17.91 0.39
N LEU A 154 6.30 -17.93 0.78
CA LEU A 154 5.22 -17.14 0.18
C LEU A 154 4.38 -16.50 1.27
N ILE A 155 4.20 -15.19 1.20
CA ILE A 155 3.34 -14.39 2.08
C ILE A 155 2.17 -13.84 1.27
N ILE A 156 0.99 -14.31 1.61
CA ILE A 156 -0.30 -13.91 1.05
C ILE A 156 -1.32 -13.80 2.18
N HIS A 157 -2.45 -13.17 1.89
CA HIS A 157 -3.48 -12.89 2.89
C HIS A 157 -3.99 -14.14 3.64
N GLU A 158 -4.15 -15.25 2.96
CA GLU A 158 -4.74 -16.49 3.49
C GLU A 158 -3.88 -17.20 4.55
N LYS A 159 -2.59 -16.88 4.69
CA LYS A 159 -1.65 -17.59 5.58
C LYS A 159 -1.78 -17.17 7.03
N ASN A 160 -1.74 -18.18 7.92
CA ASN A 160 -1.68 -17.98 9.36
C ASN A 160 -0.26 -17.59 9.83
N ASN A 161 -0.13 -17.18 11.11
CA ASN A 161 1.13 -16.67 11.65
C ASN A 161 2.28 -17.71 11.67
N ASP A 162 1.99 -19.00 11.87
CA ASP A 162 3.01 -20.03 11.88
C ASP A 162 3.55 -20.27 10.46
N GLU A 163 2.66 -20.33 9.47
CA GLU A 163 3.04 -20.41 8.06
C GLU A 163 3.80 -19.16 7.59
N ARG A 164 3.43 -17.96 8.09
CA ARG A 164 4.16 -16.71 7.80
C ARG A 164 5.56 -16.75 8.38
N ARG A 165 5.71 -17.22 9.62
CA ARG A 165 7.03 -17.34 10.27
C ARG A 165 7.94 -18.29 9.50
N GLU A 166 7.42 -19.45 9.06
CA GLU A 166 8.16 -20.39 8.22
C GLU A 166 8.54 -19.75 6.87
N ALA A 167 7.63 -19.00 6.26
CA ALA A 167 7.88 -18.33 4.98
C ALA A 167 8.95 -17.24 5.09
N TYR A 168 8.95 -16.42 6.16
CA TYR A 168 10.00 -15.43 6.39
C TYR A 168 11.34 -16.05 6.79
N ALA A 169 11.34 -17.26 7.35
CA ALA A 169 12.56 -18.00 7.64
C ALA A 169 13.21 -18.61 6.39
N ALA A 170 12.56 -18.60 5.24
CA ALA A 170 13.12 -19.07 3.98
C ALA A 170 14.24 -18.15 3.46
N ASP A 171 15.09 -18.66 2.56
CA ASP A 171 16.18 -17.88 1.93
C ASP A 171 15.63 -16.76 1.04
N ILE A 172 14.51 -17.01 0.34
CA ILE A 172 13.83 -16.06 -0.54
C ILE A 172 12.34 -16.09 -0.20
N THR A 173 11.75 -14.94 0.07
CA THR A 173 10.33 -14.80 0.41
C THR A 173 9.63 -13.91 -0.60
N TYR A 174 8.64 -14.46 -1.30
CA TYR A 174 7.71 -13.71 -2.12
C TYR A 174 6.53 -13.22 -1.28
N GLY A 175 6.05 -12.03 -1.55
CA GLY A 175 4.84 -11.51 -0.89
C GLY A 175 4.36 -10.21 -1.48
N THR A 176 3.18 -9.78 -1.02
CA THR A 176 2.65 -8.49 -1.42
C THR A 176 3.17 -7.38 -0.50
N ASN A 177 3.30 -6.18 -1.06
CA ASN A 177 3.70 -4.98 -0.34
C ASN A 177 2.84 -4.74 0.91
N ASN A 178 1.52 -4.95 0.80
CA ASN A 178 0.58 -4.74 1.90
C ASN A 178 0.78 -5.75 3.03
N GLU A 179 0.80 -7.05 2.70
CA GLU A 179 0.93 -8.09 3.72
C GLU A 179 2.25 -8.01 4.47
N MET A 180 3.35 -7.74 3.75
CA MET A 180 4.65 -7.55 4.39
C MET A 180 4.68 -6.32 5.31
N GLY A 181 4.06 -5.22 4.90
CA GLY A 181 3.96 -4.03 5.74
C GLY A 181 3.00 -4.20 6.91
N PHE A 182 1.89 -4.92 6.74
CA PHE A 182 1.00 -5.27 7.86
C PHE A 182 1.65 -6.25 8.83
N ASP A 183 2.45 -7.21 8.35
CA ASP A 183 3.21 -8.11 9.22
C ASP A 183 4.20 -7.33 10.07
N TYR A 184 4.89 -6.33 9.51
CA TYR A 184 5.75 -5.42 10.27
C TYR A 184 4.98 -4.71 11.39
N LEU A 185 3.80 -4.16 11.08
CA LEU A 185 2.99 -3.49 12.09
C LEU A 185 2.49 -4.48 13.15
N ARG A 186 2.04 -5.67 12.74
CA ARG A 186 1.58 -6.73 13.67
C ARG A 186 2.69 -7.19 14.59
N ASP A 187 3.91 -7.37 14.07
CA ASP A 187 5.09 -7.77 14.85
C ASP A 187 5.45 -6.76 15.95
N ASN A 188 5.14 -5.48 15.72
CA ASN A 188 5.35 -4.44 16.72
C ASN A 188 4.17 -4.28 17.71
N MET A 189 3.15 -5.15 17.62
CA MET A 189 2.02 -5.19 18.54
C MET A 189 1.91 -6.51 19.32
N VAL A 190 2.77 -7.51 19.03
CA VAL A 190 2.73 -8.82 19.70
C VAL A 190 3.17 -8.74 21.15
N PRO A 191 2.53 -9.49 22.07
CA PRO A 191 2.91 -9.50 23.49
C PRO A 191 4.14 -10.38 23.79
N TYR A 192 4.55 -11.26 22.88
CA TYR A 192 5.66 -12.19 23.04
C TYR A 192 6.55 -12.20 21.81
N LYS A 193 7.87 -12.30 21.98
CA LYS A 193 8.85 -12.29 20.88
C LYS A 193 8.64 -13.45 19.91
N GLU A 194 8.27 -14.62 20.42
CA GLU A 194 8.04 -15.84 19.64
C GLU A 194 6.85 -15.70 18.66
N LEU A 195 5.98 -14.71 18.89
CA LEU A 195 4.86 -14.43 18.01
C LEU A 195 5.22 -13.56 16.81
N LYS A 196 6.41 -12.93 16.79
CA LYS A 196 6.92 -12.22 15.64
C LYS A 196 7.10 -13.17 14.47
N VAL A 197 6.75 -12.71 13.27
CA VAL A 197 6.87 -13.50 12.05
C VAL A 197 8.06 -13.08 11.19
N GLN A 198 8.40 -11.78 11.16
CA GLN A 198 9.53 -11.27 10.38
C GLN A 198 10.85 -11.39 11.13
N ARG A 199 11.95 -11.61 10.40
CA ARG A 199 13.30 -11.72 10.97
C ARG A 199 14.22 -10.54 10.70
N GLY A 200 13.84 -9.64 9.76
CA GLY A 200 14.64 -8.48 9.41
C GLY A 200 14.40 -8.01 7.97
N HIS A 201 15.04 -6.90 7.60
CA HIS A 201 14.83 -6.21 6.32
C HIS A 201 16.18 -6.03 5.60
N SER A 202 16.80 -7.15 5.15
CA SER A 202 18.13 -7.09 4.52
C SER A 202 18.06 -6.60 3.08
N PHE A 203 17.36 -7.33 2.19
CA PHE A 203 17.26 -6.95 0.78
C PHE A 203 15.86 -7.12 0.23
N ALA A 204 15.34 -6.10 -0.44
CA ALA A 204 14.08 -6.18 -1.18
C ALA A 204 14.27 -5.90 -2.67
N ILE A 205 13.61 -6.72 -3.49
CA ILE A 205 13.42 -6.51 -4.93
C ILE A 205 11.94 -6.22 -5.14
N VAL A 206 11.60 -4.99 -5.54
CA VAL A 206 10.22 -4.56 -5.75
C VAL A 206 9.85 -4.69 -7.22
N ASP A 207 8.92 -5.60 -7.54
CA ASP A 207 8.36 -5.69 -8.89
C ASP A 207 7.29 -4.63 -9.10
N GLU A 208 7.26 -4.04 -10.30
CA GLU A 208 6.40 -2.89 -10.59
C GLU A 208 6.61 -1.75 -9.57
N VAL A 209 7.88 -1.41 -9.35
CA VAL A 209 8.31 -0.47 -8.31
C VAL A 209 7.63 0.90 -8.36
N ASP A 210 7.25 1.37 -9.54
CA ASP A 210 6.53 2.61 -9.76
C ASP A 210 5.07 2.53 -9.25
N SER A 211 4.42 1.36 -9.30
CA SER A 211 3.12 1.17 -8.68
C SER A 211 3.22 1.24 -7.16
N ILE A 212 4.12 0.47 -6.60
CA ILE A 212 4.22 0.29 -5.14
C ILE A 212 4.76 1.56 -4.48
N LEU A 213 5.87 2.11 -4.99
CA LEU A 213 6.56 3.22 -4.33
C LEU A 213 6.06 4.62 -4.72
N ILE A 214 5.27 4.75 -5.80
CA ILE A 214 4.71 6.03 -6.23
C ILE A 214 3.19 6.05 -6.09
N ASP A 215 2.46 5.14 -6.78
CA ASP A 215 0.99 5.19 -6.81
C ASP A 215 0.38 4.83 -5.47
N GLU A 216 0.75 3.66 -4.93
CA GLU A 216 0.22 3.15 -3.68
C GLU A 216 0.78 3.89 -2.46
N ALA A 217 1.94 4.54 -2.61
CA ALA A 217 2.60 5.27 -1.53
C ALA A 217 1.92 6.61 -1.14
N ARG A 218 0.74 6.89 -1.65
CA ARG A 218 -0.09 8.05 -1.23
C ARG A 218 -0.84 7.80 0.07
N THR A 219 -1.15 6.55 0.36
CA THR A 219 -1.89 6.14 1.57
C THR A 219 -1.01 5.29 2.46
N PRO A 220 -0.93 5.58 3.77
CA PRO A 220 -0.20 4.73 4.70
C PRO A 220 -0.90 3.39 4.90
N LEU A 221 -0.16 2.41 5.41
CA LEU A 221 -0.71 1.20 5.98
C LEU A 221 -1.22 1.52 7.39
N ILE A 222 -2.44 1.14 7.69
CA ILE A 222 -3.07 1.42 8.98
C ILE A 222 -3.71 0.15 9.51
N ILE A 223 -3.40 -0.20 10.76
CA ILE A 223 -4.14 -1.18 11.54
C ILE A 223 -5.09 -0.42 12.46
N SER A 224 -6.37 -0.76 12.38
CA SER A 224 -7.41 -0.08 13.16
C SER A 224 -8.10 -1.03 14.12
N GLY A 225 -8.46 -0.51 15.27
CA GLY A 225 -9.33 -1.13 16.25
C GLY A 225 -10.68 -0.42 16.34
N ARG A 226 -11.55 -0.90 17.20
CA ARG A 226 -12.88 -0.33 17.41
C ARG A 226 -12.75 1.00 18.16
N GLY A 227 -13.33 2.06 17.61
CA GLY A 227 -13.44 3.36 18.27
C GLY A 227 -14.77 3.53 19.02
N ASP A 228 -14.83 4.52 19.88
CA ASP A 228 -15.96 4.75 20.81
C ASP A 228 -17.02 5.74 20.30
N ARG A 229 -16.82 6.37 19.11
CA ARG A 229 -17.70 7.44 18.62
C ARG A 229 -19.02 6.92 18.05
N SER A 230 -20.09 7.71 18.28
CA SER A 230 -21.46 7.37 17.91
C SER A 230 -21.72 7.45 16.40
N THR A 231 -22.47 6.47 15.86
CA THR A 231 -22.88 6.44 14.45
C THR A 231 -24.05 7.37 14.11
N ASP A 232 -24.76 7.89 15.10
CA ASP A 232 -25.98 8.69 14.89
C ASP A 232 -25.70 10.09 14.34
N LEU A 233 -24.57 10.69 14.70
CA LEU A 233 -24.15 12.00 14.16
C LEU A 233 -23.92 11.98 12.66
N TYR A 234 -23.43 10.88 12.09
CA TYR A 234 -23.25 10.76 10.63
C TYR A 234 -24.58 10.82 9.88
N LYS A 235 -25.63 10.18 10.41
CA LYS A 235 -26.97 10.24 9.81
C LYS A 235 -27.56 11.64 9.90
N GLN A 236 -27.39 12.32 11.03
CA GLN A 236 -27.86 13.69 11.21
C GLN A 236 -27.12 14.67 10.29
N ALA A 237 -25.78 14.57 10.22
CA ALA A 237 -24.96 15.39 9.35
C ALA A 237 -25.29 15.15 7.86
N ASN A 238 -25.52 13.90 7.44
CA ASN A 238 -25.95 13.59 6.08
C ASN A 238 -27.35 14.17 5.78
N SER A 239 -28.30 14.08 6.72
CA SER A 239 -29.63 14.68 6.56
C SER A 239 -29.55 16.19 6.40
N PHE A 240 -28.70 16.84 7.20
CA PHE A 240 -28.42 18.27 7.07
C PHE A 240 -27.76 18.60 5.73
N ALA A 241 -26.68 17.91 5.36
CA ALA A 241 -25.93 18.17 4.14
C ALA A 241 -26.77 18.04 2.86
N ARG A 242 -27.78 17.16 2.85
CA ARG A 242 -28.75 17.02 1.76
C ARG A 242 -29.68 18.24 1.60
N THR A 243 -29.78 19.11 2.59
CA THR A 243 -30.60 20.34 2.52
C THR A 243 -29.82 21.53 1.97
N LEU A 244 -28.49 21.38 1.75
CA LEU A 244 -27.60 22.44 1.33
C LEU A 244 -27.53 22.58 -0.19
N ASN A 245 -27.29 23.80 -0.66
CA ASN A 245 -27.05 24.15 -2.06
C ASN A 245 -25.55 24.09 -2.36
N PHE A 246 -25.14 23.17 -3.24
CA PHE A 246 -23.77 22.97 -3.65
C PHE A 246 -23.47 23.71 -4.95
N GLU A 247 -22.42 24.53 -4.97
CA GLU A 247 -21.87 25.16 -6.17
C GLU A 247 -20.49 24.59 -6.46
N ARG A 248 -20.23 24.23 -7.73
CA ARG A 248 -18.98 23.64 -8.16
C ARG A 248 -18.13 24.66 -8.90
N ILE A 249 -16.90 24.85 -8.43
CA ILE A 249 -15.92 25.74 -9.05
C ILE A 249 -14.64 24.99 -9.39
N LYS A 250 -13.94 25.44 -10.44
CA LYS A 250 -12.73 24.76 -10.90
C LYS A 250 -11.58 24.85 -9.90
N GLU A 251 -11.42 25.97 -9.23
CA GLU A 251 -10.33 26.25 -8.26
C GLU A 251 -10.69 27.40 -7.34
N LEU A 252 -10.51 27.22 -6.05
CA LEU A 252 -10.75 28.23 -5.03
C LEU A 252 -9.60 29.27 -4.90
N ARG A 253 -8.40 28.87 -5.33
CA ARG A 253 -7.18 29.67 -5.23
C ARG A 253 -6.78 30.19 -6.60
N SER A 254 -7.14 31.38 -6.99
CA SER A 254 -6.39 32.11 -8.00
C SER A 254 -6.67 33.59 -7.97
N SER A 255 -5.59 34.36 -8.03
CA SER A 255 -5.40 35.75 -8.44
C SER A 255 -6.58 36.74 -8.31
N SER A 256 -6.26 37.97 -7.95
CA SER A 256 -7.04 39.17 -7.71
C SER A 256 -8.27 39.50 -8.58
N ARG A 257 -8.62 38.67 -9.58
CA ARG A 257 -9.87 38.79 -10.37
C ARG A 257 -10.94 37.74 -10.04
N LEU A 258 -10.61 36.77 -9.17
CA LEU A 258 -11.52 35.71 -8.73
C LEU A 258 -12.02 35.89 -7.29
N GLU A 259 -11.43 36.79 -6.53
CA GLU A 259 -11.98 37.21 -5.23
C GLU A 259 -13.40 37.78 -5.41
N ASP A 260 -13.63 38.59 -6.44
CA ASP A 260 -14.98 39.15 -6.75
C ASP A 260 -15.98 38.04 -7.15
N THR A 261 -15.50 36.97 -7.77
CA THR A 261 -16.37 35.83 -8.17
C THR A 261 -16.59 34.85 -7.03
N ALA A 262 -15.59 34.61 -6.19
CA ALA A 262 -15.71 33.74 -5.00
C ALA A 262 -16.68 34.34 -3.98
N ASP A 263 -16.61 35.67 -3.75
CA ASP A 263 -17.52 36.37 -2.87
C ASP A 263 -18.94 36.40 -3.40
N GLN A 264 -19.15 36.63 -4.71
CA GLN A 264 -20.47 36.58 -5.34
C GLN A 264 -21.06 35.17 -5.35
N VAL A 265 -20.25 34.13 -5.50
CA VAL A 265 -20.68 32.72 -5.42
C VAL A 265 -21.02 32.36 -3.98
N SER A 266 -20.22 32.84 -2.99
CA SER A 266 -20.46 32.57 -1.57
C SER A 266 -21.79 33.16 -1.06
N GLU A 267 -22.28 34.26 -1.66
CA GLU A 267 -23.58 34.86 -1.32
C GLU A 267 -24.78 34.01 -1.81
N ASN A 268 -24.60 33.14 -2.81
CA ASN A 268 -25.70 32.41 -3.46
C ASN A 268 -25.78 30.92 -3.09
N CYS A 269 -24.71 30.32 -2.59
CA CYS A 269 -24.66 28.90 -2.24
C CYS A 269 -24.33 28.66 -0.74
N ASP A 270 -24.56 27.44 -0.28
CA ASP A 270 -24.27 27.02 1.09
C ASP A 270 -22.94 26.28 1.19
N VAL A 271 -22.52 25.62 0.11
CA VAL A 271 -21.28 24.84 0.02
C VAL A 271 -20.60 25.12 -1.31
N ILE A 272 -19.29 25.41 -1.25
CA ILE A 272 -18.45 25.52 -2.44
C ILE A 272 -17.62 24.24 -2.56
N VAL A 273 -17.67 23.61 -3.73
CA VAL A 273 -16.88 22.42 -4.07
C VAL A 273 -15.80 22.82 -5.05
N ASP A 274 -14.54 22.72 -4.63
CA ASP A 274 -13.36 22.88 -5.50
C ASP A 274 -13.07 21.53 -6.18
N GLU A 275 -13.36 21.42 -7.48
CA GLU A 275 -13.15 20.18 -8.23
C GLU A 275 -11.69 19.84 -8.39
N LYS A 276 -10.81 20.82 -8.50
CA LYS A 276 -9.37 20.64 -8.68
C LYS A 276 -8.67 20.22 -7.38
N ALA A 277 -9.07 20.81 -6.24
CA ALA A 277 -8.56 20.46 -4.93
C ALA A 277 -9.26 19.24 -4.33
N ARG A 278 -10.42 18.80 -4.88
CA ARG A 278 -11.29 17.77 -4.32
C ARG A 278 -11.71 18.05 -2.89
N THR A 279 -12.06 19.32 -2.62
CA THR A 279 -12.51 19.78 -1.31
C THR A 279 -13.90 20.38 -1.38
N ALA A 280 -14.61 20.35 -0.25
CA ALA A 280 -15.90 21.01 -0.07
C ALA A 280 -15.88 21.84 1.22
N VAL A 281 -16.32 23.07 1.15
CA VAL A 281 -16.26 24.02 2.26
C VAL A 281 -17.61 24.71 2.42
N LEU A 282 -18.06 24.87 3.67
CA LEU A 282 -19.25 25.67 4.01
C LEU A 282 -18.96 27.16 3.79
N THR A 283 -19.94 27.86 3.19
CA THR A 283 -19.98 29.32 3.16
C THR A 283 -20.51 29.87 4.49
N GLN A 284 -20.42 31.18 4.72
CA GLN A 284 -21.05 31.82 5.89
C GLN A 284 -22.55 31.48 5.99
N LYS A 285 -23.24 31.43 4.86
CA LYS A 285 -24.65 31.05 4.76
C LYS A 285 -24.88 29.59 5.15
N GLY A 286 -23.97 28.71 4.75
CA GLY A 286 -23.97 27.31 5.15
C GLY A 286 -23.71 27.13 6.65
N ILE A 287 -22.78 27.89 7.22
CA ILE A 287 -22.48 27.91 8.66
C ILE A 287 -23.71 28.32 9.44
N ALA A 288 -24.35 29.45 9.09
CA ALA A 288 -25.56 29.91 9.76
C ALA A 288 -26.72 28.91 9.70
N LYS A 289 -26.85 28.16 8.58
CA LYS A 289 -27.81 27.05 8.48
C LYS A 289 -27.47 25.89 9.40
N ALA A 290 -26.16 25.53 9.51
CA ALA A 290 -25.68 24.49 10.39
C ALA A 290 -25.95 24.83 11.87
N GLU A 291 -25.60 26.03 12.30
CA GLU A 291 -25.87 26.51 13.66
C GLU A 291 -27.35 26.45 14.01
N LYS A 292 -28.21 26.87 13.09
CA LYS A 292 -29.66 26.77 13.27
C LYS A 292 -30.16 25.33 13.32
N TYR A 293 -29.63 24.45 12.47
CA TYR A 293 -30.07 23.03 12.37
C TYR A 293 -29.68 22.23 13.61
N PHE A 294 -28.45 22.41 14.09
CA PHE A 294 -27.91 21.72 15.26
C PHE A 294 -28.14 22.47 16.58
N ASN A 295 -28.81 23.61 16.53
CA ASN A 295 -29.09 24.49 17.68
C ASN A 295 -27.81 24.89 18.44
N LEU A 296 -26.83 25.42 17.69
CA LEU A 296 -25.55 25.87 18.19
C LEU A 296 -25.48 27.42 18.14
N ASP A 297 -24.79 28.01 19.11
CA ASP A 297 -24.53 29.45 19.10
C ASP A 297 -23.38 29.82 18.14
N ASN A 298 -22.35 28.96 18.05
CA ASN A 298 -21.22 29.13 17.16
C ASN A 298 -20.65 27.75 16.73
N LEU A 299 -20.70 27.43 15.44
CA LEU A 299 -20.17 26.18 14.91
C LEU A 299 -18.65 26.07 15.08
N MET A 300 -17.94 27.20 15.11
CA MET A 300 -16.46 27.24 15.21
C MET A 300 -15.96 27.18 16.65
N ASP A 301 -16.83 27.06 17.63
CA ASP A 301 -16.44 26.88 19.03
C ASP A 301 -15.72 25.53 19.20
N PRO A 302 -14.60 25.45 19.95
CA PRO A 302 -13.93 24.19 20.25
C PRO A 302 -14.84 23.11 20.82
N ALA A 303 -15.86 23.46 21.57
CA ALA A 303 -16.86 22.52 22.10
C ALA A 303 -17.68 21.81 20.98
N ASN A 304 -17.79 22.43 19.80
CA ASN A 304 -18.60 21.97 18.67
C ASN A 304 -17.75 21.27 17.57
N MET A 305 -16.45 21.09 17.78
CA MET A 305 -15.53 20.49 16.79
C MET A 305 -16.01 19.14 16.26
N THR A 306 -16.59 18.31 17.13
CA THR A 306 -17.13 17.00 16.72
C THR A 306 -18.26 17.14 15.71
N ILE A 307 -19.20 18.04 15.93
CA ILE A 307 -20.32 18.29 15.00
C ILE A 307 -19.81 18.88 13.69
N GLN A 308 -18.91 19.88 13.79
CA GLN A 308 -18.25 20.47 12.62
C GLN A 308 -17.53 19.42 11.77
N HIS A 309 -16.80 18.51 12.40
CA HIS A 309 -16.13 17.41 11.72
C HIS A 309 -17.11 16.53 10.92
N HIS A 310 -18.20 16.09 11.55
CA HIS A 310 -19.21 15.26 10.90
C HIS A 310 -19.89 15.97 9.73
N ILE A 311 -20.17 17.29 9.88
CA ILE A 311 -20.72 18.09 8.79
C ILE A 311 -19.72 18.18 7.63
N ASN A 312 -18.44 18.43 7.91
CA ASN A 312 -17.40 18.51 6.88
C ASN A 312 -17.25 17.17 6.12
N GLN A 313 -17.30 16.03 6.82
CA GLN A 313 -17.28 14.74 6.16
C GLN A 313 -18.54 14.48 5.32
N ALA A 314 -19.71 14.89 5.79
CA ALA A 314 -20.96 14.74 5.05
C ALA A 314 -20.99 15.59 3.77
N ILE A 315 -20.56 16.85 3.81
CA ILE A 315 -20.48 17.70 2.62
C ILE A 315 -19.42 17.21 1.64
N LYS A 316 -18.29 16.67 2.11
CA LYS A 316 -17.26 16.04 1.29
C LYS A 316 -17.79 14.77 0.62
N ALA A 317 -18.50 13.93 1.35
CA ALA A 317 -19.12 12.72 0.81
C ALA A 317 -20.14 13.03 -0.31
N ILE A 318 -20.96 14.09 -0.15
CA ILE A 318 -21.99 14.46 -1.13
C ILE A 318 -21.38 15.26 -2.30
N GLY A 319 -20.51 16.24 -2.00
CA GLY A 319 -19.98 17.17 -3.00
C GLY A 319 -18.86 16.61 -3.85
N VAL A 320 -17.98 15.81 -3.25
CA VAL A 320 -16.74 15.35 -3.88
C VAL A 320 -16.79 13.89 -4.30
N MET A 321 -17.26 12.98 -3.42
CA MET A 321 -17.18 11.54 -3.64
C MET A 321 -18.27 11.06 -4.60
N ARG A 322 -17.86 10.37 -5.67
CA ARG A 322 -18.75 9.91 -6.77
C ARG A 322 -18.90 8.39 -6.73
N ARG A 323 -20.15 7.93 -6.76
CA ARG A 323 -20.45 6.50 -6.89
C ARG A 323 -20.00 6.00 -8.28
N ASP A 324 -19.54 4.76 -8.35
CA ASP A 324 -18.98 4.08 -9.53
C ASP A 324 -17.70 4.73 -10.12
N VAL A 325 -17.11 5.69 -9.38
CA VAL A 325 -15.82 6.31 -9.69
C VAL A 325 -14.87 6.13 -8.48
N ASP A 326 -15.23 6.71 -7.34
CA ASP A 326 -14.42 6.65 -6.11
C ASP A 326 -14.77 5.44 -5.25
N TYR A 327 -16.01 4.96 -5.32
CA TYR A 327 -16.49 3.79 -4.58
C TYR A 327 -17.66 3.11 -5.31
N VAL A 328 -17.90 1.84 -4.97
CA VAL A 328 -19.09 1.08 -5.41
C VAL A 328 -19.86 0.61 -4.18
N VAL A 329 -21.17 0.35 -4.36
CA VAL A 329 -22.01 -0.26 -3.33
C VAL A 329 -22.37 -1.67 -3.78
N LYS A 330 -21.88 -2.67 -3.04
CA LYS A 330 -22.13 -4.09 -3.31
C LYS A 330 -22.51 -4.80 -2.00
N ASP A 331 -23.54 -5.63 -2.03
CA ASP A 331 -23.99 -6.43 -0.90
C ASP A 331 -24.29 -5.63 0.40
N GLY A 332 -24.75 -4.37 0.22
CA GLY A 332 -25.04 -3.46 1.34
C GLY A 332 -23.80 -2.85 2.00
N GLN A 333 -22.65 -2.93 1.34
CA GLN A 333 -21.39 -2.33 1.80
C GLN A 333 -20.85 -1.34 0.79
N VAL A 334 -20.20 -0.30 1.28
CA VAL A 334 -19.41 0.64 0.49
C VAL A 334 -18.02 0.05 0.29
N LEU A 335 -17.58 -0.08 -0.95
CA LEU A 335 -16.28 -0.59 -1.31
C LEU A 335 -15.51 0.48 -2.08
N ILE A 336 -14.28 0.75 -1.68
CA ILE A 336 -13.42 1.75 -2.33
C ILE A 336 -13.02 1.24 -3.71
N VAL A 337 -12.98 2.12 -4.69
CA VAL A 337 -12.35 1.88 -5.99
C VAL A 337 -11.04 2.65 -6.03
N ASP A 338 -9.96 1.96 -6.29
CA ASP A 338 -8.66 2.59 -6.45
C ASP A 338 -8.63 3.48 -7.68
N GLU A 339 -8.28 4.73 -7.49
CA GLU A 339 -8.26 5.77 -8.54
C GLU A 339 -7.27 5.42 -9.68
N PHE A 340 -6.19 4.69 -9.37
CA PHE A 340 -5.13 4.37 -10.33
C PHE A 340 -5.39 3.06 -11.06
N THR A 341 -5.73 2.02 -10.33
CA THR A 341 -5.92 0.68 -10.90
C THR A 341 -7.37 0.44 -11.32
N GLY A 342 -8.31 1.24 -10.82
CA GLY A 342 -9.75 1.04 -11.03
C GLY A 342 -10.28 -0.23 -10.39
N ARG A 343 -9.54 -0.83 -9.44
CA ARG A 343 -9.90 -2.06 -8.74
C ARG A 343 -10.67 -1.78 -7.46
N ILE A 344 -11.53 -2.72 -7.09
CA ILE A 344 -12.22 -2.68 -5.80
C ILE A 344 -11.23 -3.09 -4.71
N MET A 345 -11.11 -2.24 -3.69
CA MET A 345 -10.28 -2.48 -2.52
C MET A 345 -11.15 -3.08 -1.41
N LEU A 346 -11.13 -4.41 -1.29
CA LEU A 346 -11.87 -5.11 -0.24
C LEU A 346 -11.20 -4.91 1.13
N GLY A 347 -12.01 -4.82 2.18
CA GLY A 347 -11.50 -4.65 3.55
C GLY A 347 -11.00 -3.26 3.90
N ARG A 348 -10.97 -2.32 2.95
CA ARG A 348 -10.51 -0.95 3.15
C ARG A 348 -11.62 0.02 3.43
N ARG A 349 -11.27 1.05 4.19
CA ARG A 349 -12.18 2.14 4.55
C ARG A 349 -11.47 3.49 4.39
N TYR A 350 -12.21 4.50 3.99
CA TYR A 350 -11.72 5.88 4.06
C TYR A 350 -11.54 6.30 5.51
N ASN A 351 -10.49 7.03 5.78
CA ASN A 351 -10.16 7.52 7.12
C ASN A 351 -11.05 8.70 7.55
N GLU A 352 -10.90 9.11 8.78
CA GLU A 352 -11.49 10.32 9.35
C GLU A 352 -13.02 10.37 9.29
N GLY A 353 -13.70 9.23 9.33
CA GLY A 353 -15.15 9.19 9.26
C GLY A 353 -15.74 9.40 7.86
N LEU A 354 -14.92 9.62 6.82
CA LEU A 354 -15.42 9.79 5.45
C LEU A 354 -16.15 8.54 4.95
N HIS A 355 -15.69 7.35 5.32
CA HIS A 355 -16.33 6.09 4.94
C HIS A 355 -17.74 6.00 5.54
N GLN A 356 -17.89 6.33 6.81
CA GLN A 356 -19.16 6.39 7.50
C GLN A 356 -20.10 7.45 6.92
N ALA A 357 -19.54 8.60 6.51
CA ALA A 357 -20.31 9.63 5.83
C ALA A 357 -20.81 9.15 4.45
N ILE A 358 -20.03 8.36 3.71
CA ILE A 358 -20.46 7.73 2.46
C ILE A 358 -21.49 6.63 2.73
N GLU A 359 -21.31 5.81 3.75
CA GLU A 359 -22.30 4.82 4.19
C GLU A 359 -23.65 5.50 4.50
N ALA A 360 -23.63 6.61 5.25
CA ALA A 360 -24.82 7.41 5.54
C ALA A 360 -25.43 8.03 4.26
N LYS A 361 -24.58 8.50 3.33
CA LYS A 361 -25.01 9.03 2.01
C LYS A 361 -25.76 7.97 1.20
N GLU A 362 -25.24 6.75 1.13
CA GLU A 362 -25.82 5.65 0.35
C GLU A 362 -26.96 4.92 1.09
N GLY A 363 -27.19 5.25 2.37
CA GLY A 363 -28.24 4.66 3.18
C GLY A 363 -27.99 3.21 3.58
N VAL A 364 -26.74 2.78 3.57
CA VAL A 364 -26.32 1.48 4.09
C VAL A 364 -26.07 1.55 5.60
N ASN A 365 -25.77 0.41 6.24
CA ASN A 365 -25.49 0.40 7.67
C ASN A 365 -24.20 1.18 7.96
N VAL A 366 -24.28 2.19 8.84
CA VAL A 366 -23.11 2.97 9.27
C VAL A 366 -22.41 2.21 10.39
N GLU A 367 -21.17 1.81 10.17
CA GLU A 367 -20.37 1.12 11.17
C GLU A 367 -19.67 2.10 12.12
N HIS A 368 -19.19 1.61 13.27
CA HIS A 368 -18.44 2.42 14.23
C HIS A 368 -17.18 3.02 13.60
N GLU A 369 -16.75 4.17 14.09
CA GLU A 369 -15.44 4.71 13.74
C GLU A 369 -14.33 3.73 14.16
N SER A 370 -13.23 3.76 13.44
CA SER A 370 -12.05 2.99 13.76
C SER A 370 -11.00 3.88 14.42
N LYS A 371 -10.39 3.40 15.50
CA LYS A 371 -9.21 4.02 16.12
C LYS A 371 -7.95 3.46 15.48
N THR A 372 -6.99 4.32 15.15
CA THR A 372 -5.69 3.89 14.59
C THR A 372 -4.86 3.25 15.70
N LEU A 373 -4.49 1.98 15.53
CA LEU A 373 -3.64 1.24 16.46
C LEU A 373 -2.16 1.31 16.07
N ALA A 374 -1.89 1.20 14.76
CA ALA A 374 -0.54 1.30 14.23
C ALA A 374 -0.60 1.81 12.79
N THR A 375 0.38 2.56 12.37
CA THR A 375 0.48 3.10 11.02
C THR A 375 1.93 3.18 10.57
N ILE A 376 2.16 3.00 9.27
CA ILE A 376 3.44 3.29 8.60
C ILE A 376 3.18 3.64 7.14
N THR A 377 3.93 4.60 6.60
CA THR A 377 3.91 4.85 5.15
C THR A 377 4.75 3.81 4.41
N PHE A 378 4.41 3.54 3.14
CA PHE A 378 5.23 2.67 2.30
C PHE A 378 6.66 3.19 2.18
N GLN A 379 6.80 4.52 2.10
CA GLN A 379 8.12 5.16 2.03
C GLN A 379 8.99 4.75 3.22
N ASN A 380 8.48 4.87 4.44
CA ASN A 380 9.21 4.54 5.64
C ASN A 380 9.38 3.03 5.82
N TYR A 381 8.38 2.23 5.42
CA TYR A 381 8.52 0.77 5.45
C TYR A 381 9.66 0.28 4.55
N PHE A 382 9.71 0.72 3.28
CA PHE A 382 10.76 0.28 2.36
C PHE A 382 12.15 0.86 2.66
N ARG A 383 12.22 1.97 3.41
CA ARG A 383 13.48 2.50 3.94
C ARG A 383 14.09 1.67 5.08
N LEU A 384 13.34 0.72 5.66
CA LEU A 384 13.87 -0.21 6.65
C LEU A 384 14.84 -1.24 6.05
N TYR A 385 14.76 -1.49 4.73
CA TYR A 385 15.67 -2.42 4.08
C TYR A 385 17.07 -1.84 3.95
N ASP A 386 18.09 -2.63 4.33
CA ASP A 386 19.50 -2.26 4.16
C ASP A 386 19.84 -2.04 2.68
N LYS A 387 19.22 -2.84 1.80
CA LYS A 387 19.33 -2.71 0.36
C LYS A 387 17.96 -2.82 -0.29
N LEU A 388 17.61 -1.82 -1.10
CA LEU A 388 16.37 -1.75 -1.85
C LEU A 388 16.68 -1.70 -3.34
N SER A 389 15.93 -2.44 -4.15
CA SER A 389 15.98 -2.36 -5.60
C SER A 389 14.59 -2.54 -6.20
N GLY A 390 14.43 -2.19 -7.46
CA GLY A 390 13.14 -2.31 -8.11
C GLY A 390 13.23 -2.46 -9.61
N MET A 391 12.15 -2.94 -10.21
CA MET A 391 12.04 -3.10 -11.65
C MET A 391 10.65 -2.68 -12.12
N THR A 392 10.61 -2.01 -13.27
CA THR A 392 9.37 -1.62 -13.96
C THR A 392 9.68 -1.27 -15.41
N GLY A 393 8.65 -1.05 -16.22
CA GLY A 393 8.78 -0.57 -17.62
C GLY A 393 8.81 0.95 -17.77
N THR A 394 8.62 1.73 -16.71
CA THR A 394 8.26 3.16 -16.76
C THR A 394 8.78 3.99 -15.57
N ALA A 395 9.98 3.74 -15.06
CA ALA A 395 10.50 4.46 -13.88
C ALA A 395 11.11 5.84 -14.23
N MET A 396 11.64 6.02 -15.45
CA MET A 396 12.43 7.21 -15.81
C MET A 396 11.64 8.52 -15.69
N THR A 397 10.32 8.47 -15.85
CA THR A 397 9.46 9.66 -15.71
C THR A 397 9.43 10.20 -14.29
N GLU A 398 9.65 9.33 -13.30
CA GLU A 398 9.60 9.62 -11.86
C GLU A 398 11.02 9.47 -11.20
N SER A 399 12.09 9.51 -12.00
CA SER A 399 13.47 9.28 -11.52
C SER A 399 13.89 10.27 -10.43
N GLU A 400 13.42 11.51 -10.48
CA GLU A 400 13.69 12.53 -9.46
C GLU A 400 13.05 12.14 -8.11
N GLU A 401 11.83 11.62 -8.14
CA GLU A 401 11.14 11.18 -6.94
C GLU A 401 11.79 9.93 -6.32
N PHE A 402 12.17 8.95 -7.14
CA PHE A 402 12.89 7.78 -6.66
C PHE A 402 14.23 8.16 -6.00
N GLN A 403 14.95 9.11 -6.59
CA GLN A 403 16.21 9.59 -6.03
C GLN A 403 15.99 10.35 -4.72
N GLU A 404 15.01 11.26 -4.67
CA GLU A 404 14.81 12.15 -3.51
C GLU A 404 14.22 11.41 -2.31
N ILE A 405 13.26 10.50 -2.55
CA ILE A 405 12.55 9.80 -1.47
C ILE A 405 13.27 8.54 -1.02
N TYR A 406 13.75 7.72 -1.97
CA TYR A 406 14.28 6.38 -1.69
C TYR A 406 15.78 6.26 -1.94
N SER A 407 16.44 7.32 -2.42
CA SER A 407 17.84 7.31 -2.83
C SER A 407 18.16 6.26 -3.92
N LEU A 408 17.17 5.97 -4.77
CA LEU A 408 17.25 4.97 -5.83
C LEU A 408 17.52 5.63 -7.18
N ASP A 409 18.58 5.19 -7.87
CA ASP A 409 18.85 5.52 -9.26
C ASP A 409 18.01 4.68 -10.21
N VAL A 410 17.67 5.27 -11.36
CA VAL A 410 17.00 4.56 -12.47
C VAL A 410 17.97 4.35 -13.62
N VAL A 411 18.12 3.10 -14.05
CA VAL A 411 18.92 2.72 -15.22
C VAL A 411 18.03 2.09 -16.28
N GLU A 412 17.93 2.71 -17.44
CA GLU A 412 17.19 2.17 -18.58
C GLU A 412 18.00 1.05 -19.26
N ILE A 413 17.47 -0.17 -19.23
CA ILE A 413 18.09 -1.35 -19.86
C ILE A 413 17.61 -1.44 -21.31
N PRO A 414 18.52 -1.63 -22.28
CA PRO A 414 18.13 -1.80 -23.68
C PRO A 414 17.27 -3.05 -23.89
N THR A 415 16.33 -2.99 -24.84
CA THR A 415 15.49 -4.12 -25.20
C THR A 415 16.29 -5.22 -25.93
N ASN A 416 15.90 -6.48 -25.73
CA ASN A 416 16.55 -7.62 -26.40
C ASN A 416 16.39 -7.55 -27.93
N LYS A 417 15.19 -7.17 -28.40
CA LYS A 417 14.92 -6.89 -29.82
C LYS A 417 14.48 -5.44 -29.99
N PRO A 418 14.81 -4.80 -31.13
CA PRO A 418 14.37 -3.41 -31.40
C PRO A 418 12.85 -3.29 -31.33
N MET A 419 12.36 -2.25 -30.66
CA MET A 419 10.94 -1.94 -30.61
C MET A 419 10.51 -1.31 -31.96
N ILE A 420 9.57 -1.96 -32.66
CA ILE A 420 9.06 -1.52 -33.96
C ILE A 420 7.64 -0.96 -33.90
N ARG A 421 7.06 -0.87 -32.70
CA ARG A 421 5.72 -0.24 -32.47
C ARG A 421 5.72 1.21 -32.96
N LYS A 422 4.61 1.59 -33.60
CA LYS A 422 4.38 2.97 -34.07
C LYS A 422 3.47 3.69 -33.08
N ASP A 423 4.03 4.66 -32.36
CA ASP A 423 3.27 5.57 -31.52
C ASP A 423 2.83 6.77 -32.37
N MET A 424 1.52 6.86 -32.66
CA MET A 424 0.95 7.91 -33.51
C MET A 424 0.65 9.17 -32.68
N ASP A 425 0.62 10.32 -33.35
CA ASP A 425 0.26 11.60 -32.71
C ASP A 425 -1.17 11.57 -32.19
N ASP A 426 -1.43 12.32 -31.12
CA ASP A 426 -2.75 12.42 -30.48
C ASP A 426 -3.75 13.15 -31.42
N LEU A 427 -4.98 12.68 -31.43
CA LEU A 427 -6.11 13.36 -32.10
C LEU A 427 -6.96 14.10 -31.07
N VAL A 428 -7.09 15.41 -31.22
CA VAL A 428 -7.83 16.24 -30.27
C VAL A 428 -9.11 16.74 -30.91
N TYR A 429 -10.23 16.46 -30.29
CA TYR A 429 -11.57 16.87 -30.68
C TYR A 429 -12.10 17.97 -29.76
N LYS A 430 -13.05 18.72 -30.22
CA LYS A 430 -13.69 19.80 -29.48
C LYS A 430 -14.60 19.25 -28.37
N THR A 431 -15.35 18.20 -28.68
CA THR A 431 -16.36 17.61 -27.80
C THR A 431 -16.11 16.12 -27.53
N GLU A 432 -16.57 15.60 -26.39
CA GLU A 432 -16.50 14.17 -26.08
C GLU A 432 -17.29 13.29 -27.07
N PRO A 433 -18.52 13.65 -27.51
CA PRO A 433 -19.24 12.86 -28.49
C PRO A 433 -18.51 12.70 -29.84
N ALA A 434 -17.86 13.77 -30.34
CA ALA A 434 -17.05 13.69 -31.55
C ALA A 434 -15.87 12.77 -31.40
N LYS A 435 -15.17 12.85 -30.27
CA LYS A 435 -14.08 11.94 -29.87
C LYS A 435 -14.54 10.49 -29.89
N PHE A 436 -15.64 10.15 -29.19
CA PHE A 436 -16.13 8.77 -29.13
C PHE A 436 -16.56 8.22 -30.47
N ASN A 437 -17.18 9.03 -31.33
CA ASN A 437 -17.50 8.61 -32.69
C ASN A 437 -16.24 8.24 -33.48
N ALA A 438 -15.21 9.08 -33.42
CA ALA A 438 -13.93 8.81 -34.08
C ALA A 438 -13.22 7.54 -33.53
N VAL A 439 -13.27 7.33 -32.23
CA VAL A 439 -12.75 6.11 -31.61
C VAL A 439 -13.46 4.87 -32.13
N ILE A 440 -14.78 4.93 -32.26
CA ILE A 440 -15.60 3.81 -32.75
C ILE A 440 -15.29 3.55 -34.23
N ASP A 441 -15.15 4.57 -35.05
CA ASP A 441 -14.86 4.41 -36.47
C ASP A 441 -13.47 3.79 -36.69
N ASP A 442 -12.45 4.18 -35.90
CA ASP A 442 -11.11 3.53 -35.92
C ASP A 442 -11.16 2.08 -35.43
N ILE A 443 -11.95 1.79 -34.41
CA ILE A 443 -12.16 0.40 -33.91
C ILE A 443 -12.79 -0.47 -35.02
N VAL A 444 -13.82 0.02 -35.70
CA VAL A 444 -14.49 -0.70 -36.77
C VAL A 444 -13.54 -1.00 -37.92
N GLU A 445 -12.80 0.01 -38.40
CA GLU A 445 -11.83 -0.14 -39.48
C GLU A 445 -10.76 -1.19 -39.16
N ARG A 446 -10.24 -1.20 -37.92
CA ARG A 446 -9.21 -2.15 -37.49
C ARG A 446 -9.78 -3.56 -37.30
N HIS A 447 -10.95 -3.66 -36.70
CA HIS A 447 -11.67 -4.92 -36.54
C HIS A 447 -11.93 -5.62 -37.87
N GLU A 448 -12.36 -4.86 -38.90
CA GLU A 448 -12.58 -5.36 -40.26
C GLU A 448 -11.27 -5.88 -40.91
N LYS A 449 -10.12 -5.26 -40.56
CA LYS A 449 -8.80 -5.71 -41.00
C LYS A 449 -8.25 -6.89 -40.18
N GLY A 450 -8.99 -7.37 -39.18
CA GLY A 450 -8.56 -8.44 -38.27
C GLY A 450 -7.51 -7.99 -37.23
N GLN A 451 -7.23 -6.70 -37.12
CA GLN A 451 -6.30 -6.17 -36.12
C GLN A 451 -6.96 -6.17 -34.73
N PRO A 452 -6.37 -6.80 -33.70
CA PRO A 452 -6.91 -6.69 -32.34
C PRO A 452 -6.72 -5.28 -31.77
N VAL A 453 -7.73 -4.82 -31.00
CA VAL A 453 -7.78 -3.49 -30.42
C VAL A 453 -8.00 -3.57 -28.91
N LEU A 454 -7.11 -2.94 -28.16
CA LEU A 454 -7.30 -2.70 -26.73
C LEU A 454 -7.57 -1.21 -26.50
N VAL A 455 -8.75 -0.91 -25.95
CA VAL A 455 -9.17 0.46 -25.67
C VAL A 455 -9.01 0.74 -24.18
N GLY A 456 -8.18 1.71 -23.84
CA GLY A 456 -8.00 2.20 -22.46
C GLY A 456 -8.96 3.35 -22.15
N THR A 457 -9.72 3.23 -21.06
CA THR A 457 -10.61 4.28 -20.52
C THR A 457 -10.22 4.61 -19.09
N ILE A 458 -10.47 5.82 -18.63
CA ILE A 458 -10.10 6.25 -17.26
C ILE A 458 -11.17 5.96 -16.21
N SER A 459 -12.42 5.69 -16.61
CA SER A 459 -13.51 5.41 -15.69
C SER A 459 -14.41 4.28 -16.15
N ILE A 460 -15.11 3.65 -15.17
CA ILE A 460 -16.11 2.62 -15.44
C ILE A 460 -17.25 3.18 -16.30
N GLU A 461 -17.70 4.39 -15.99
CA GLU A 461 -18.78 5.07 -16.73
C GLU A 461 -18.46 5.24 -18.22
N LYS A 462 -17.23 5.71 -18.54
CA LYS A 462 -16.77 5.88 -19.91
C LYS A 462 -16.62 4.54 -20.63
N SER A 463 -16.17 3.49 -19.94
CA SER A 463 -16.10 2.14 -20.49
C SER A 463 -17.48 1.58 -20.84
N GLU A 464 -18.48 1.78 -19.97
CA GLU A 464 -19.86 1.37 -20.22
C GLU A 464 -20.52 2.16 -21.35
N THR A 465 -20.23 3.46 -21.43
CA THR A 465 -20.72 4.33 -22.52
C THR A 465 -20.17 3.86 -23.86
N LEU A 466 -18.86 3.63 -23.95
CA LEU A 466 -18.23 3.14 -25.19
C LEU A 466 -18.77 1.75 -25.56
N SER A 467 -18.96 0.87 -24.57
CA SER A 467 -19.57 -0.45 -24.79
C SER A 467 -20.97 -0.37 -25.37
N LYS A 468 -21.83 0.54 -24.88
CA LYS A 468 -23.17 0.76 -25.42
C LYS A 468 -23.12 1.24 -26.88
N LEU A 469 -22.18 2.11 -27.21
CA LEU A 469 -22.01 2.63 -28.58
C LEU A 469 -21.49 1.54 -29.54
N LEU A 470 -20.51 0.71 -29.12
CA LEU A 470 -20.02 -0.40 -29.94
C LEU A 470 -21.10 -1.47 -30.18
N LYS A 471 -21.96 -1.75 -29.19
CA LYS A 471 -23.11 -2.65 -29.34
C LYS A 471 -24.08 -2.15 -30.38
N LYS A 472 -24.33 -0.83 -30.43
CA LYS A 472 -25.18 -0.21 -31.48
C LYS A 472 -24.59 -0.37 -32.89
N ARG A 473 -23.26 -0.44 -33.02
CA ARG A 473 -22.54 -0.70 -34.27
C ARG A 473 -22.39 -2.18 -34.61
N GLY A 474 -22.86 -3.09 -33.73
CA GLY A 474 -22.79 -4.53 -33.95
C GLY A 474 -21.41 -5.17 -33.71
N ILE A 475 -20.45 -4.44 -33.11
CA ILE A 475 -19.12 -4.93 -32.83
C ILE A 475 -19.13 -5.78 -31.54
N LYS A 476 -18.70 -7.05 -31.68
CA LYS A 476 -18.49 -7.94 -30.53
C LYS A 476 -17.26 -7.49 -29.77
N HIS A 477 -17.38 -7.25 -28.48
CA HIS A 477 -16.30 -6.78 -27.62
C HIS A 477 -16.46 -7.29 -26.20
N GLU A 478 -15.33 -7.33 -25.47
CA GLU A 478 -15.28 -7.65 -24.05
C GLU A 478 -15.00 -6.37 -23.24
N VAL A 479 -15.57 -6.28 -22.05
CA VAL A 479 -15.39 -5.12 -21.16
C VAL A 479 -14.75 -5.59 -19.86
N LEU A 480 -13.64 -4.98 -19.53
CA LEU A 480 -12.85 -5.23 -18.34
C LEU A 480 -12.88 -3.99 -17.45
N ASN A 481 -13.58 -4.09 -16.34
CA ASN A 481 -13.65 -3.03 -15.33
C ASN A 481 -13.77 -3.64 -13.94
N ALA A 482 -13.71 -2.82 -12.88
CA ALA A 482 -13.73 -3.25 -11.49
C ALA A 482 -14.93 -4.14 -11.10
N LYS A 483 -16.03 -4.09 -11.86
CA LYS A 483 -17.20 -4.95 -11.61
C LYS A 483 -16.96 -6.42 -12.00
N TYR A 484 -15.97 -6.70 -12.87
CA TYR A 484 -15.69 -8.02 -13.45
C TYR A 484 -14.26 -8.51 -13.19
N HIS A 485 -13.64 -8.07 -12.11
CA HIS A 485 -12.23 -8.33 -11.81
C HIS A 485 -11.88 -9.84 -11.71
N GLU A 486 -12.82 -10.70 -11.31
CA GLU A 486 -12.61 -12.16 -11.25
C GLU A 486 -12.29 -12.79 -12.62
N LYS A 487 -12.74 -12.16 -13.72
CA LYS A 487 -12.48 -12.59 -15.09
C LYS A 487 -11.37 -11.79 -15.79
N GLU A 488 -10.71 -10.91 -15.06
CA GLU A 488 -9.72 -10.00 -15.62
C GLU A 488 -8.63 -10.70 -16.40
N ALA A 489 -7.96 -11.67 -15.77
CA ALA A 489 -6.87 -12.42 -16.39
C ALA A 489 -7.34 -13.19 -17.65
N GLU A 490 -8.57 -13.71 -17.62
CA GLU A 490 -9.16 -14.44 -18.73
C GLU A 490 -9.43 -13.53 -19.95
N ILE A 491 -10.01 -12.34 -19.73
CA ILE A 491 -10.32 -11.38 -20.78
C ILE A 491 -9.04 -10.83 -21.41
N VAL A 492 -8.08 -10.44 -20.58
CA VAL A 492 -6.80 -9.88 -21.04
C VAL A 492 -6.01 -10.91 -21.84
N ALA A 493 -6.02 -12.17 -21.43
CA ALA A 493 -5.35 -13.24 -22.13
C ALA A 493 -5.85 -13.42 -23.57
N GLN A 494 -7.11 -13.09 -23.87
CA GLN A 494 -7.70 -13.21 -25.20
C GLN A 494 -7.72 -11.91 -26.02
N ALA A 495 -7.24 -10.80 -25.43
CA ALA A 495 -7.26 -9.49 -26.10
C ALA A 495 -6.34 -9.43 -27.35
N GLY A 496 -5.41 -10.39 -27.51
CA GLY A 496 -4.51 -10.50 -28.67
C GLY A 496 -5.04 -11.35 -29.82
N LYS A 497 -6.27 -11.88 -29.76
CA LYS A 497 -6.87 -12.67 -30.84
C LYS A 497 -7.18 -11.84 -32.07
N LEU A 498 -7.23 -12.48 -33.22
CA LEU A 498 -7.56 -11.85 -34.50
C LEU A 498 -8.91 -11.10 -34.41
N GLY A 499 -8.90 -9.79 -34.69
CA GLY A 499 -10.06 -8.95 -34.64
C GLY A 499 -10.70 -8.78 -33.26
N ALA A 500 -10.05 -9.17 -32.16
CA ALA A 500 -10.60 -8.97 -30.82
C ALA A 500 -10.70 -7.47 -30.48
N VAL A 501 -11.79 -7.09 -29.81
CA VAL A 501 -11.97 -5.73 -29.28
C VAL A 501 -12.18 -5.84 -27.78
N THR A 502 -11.28 -5.22 -27.00
CA THR A 502 -11.33 -5.25 -25.53
C THR A 502 -11.32 -3.81 -25.01
N ILE A 503 -12.28 -3.47 -24.18
CA ILE A 503 -12.31 -2.19 -23.44
C ILE A 503 -11.83 -2.47 -22.03
N ALA A 504 -10.79 -1.77 -21.60
CA ALA A 504 -10.24 -1.92 -20.25
C ALA A 504 -10.21 -0.58 -19.52
N THR A 505 -10.65 -0.55 -18.27
CA THR A 505 -10.40 0.61 -17.42
C THR A 505 -8.97 0.57 -16.91
N ASN A 506 -8.30 1.70 -17.01
CA ASN A 506 -6.97 2.00 -16.49
C ASN A 506 -5.97 0.84 -16.62
N MET A 507 -5.49 0.35 -15.49
CA MET A 507 -4.43 -0.66 -15.39
C MET A 507 -4.95 -2.10 -15.37
N ALA A 508 -6.20 -2.34 -15.74
CA ALA A 508 -6.73 -3.70 -15.78
C ALA A 508 -5.80 -4.62 -16.60
N GLY A 509 -5.47 -5.77 -16.07
CA GLY A 509 -4.49 -6.72 -16.65
C GLY A 509 -3.02 -6.34 -16.47
N ARG A 510 -2.67 -5.46 -15.53
CA ARG A 510 -1.26 -5.21 -15.16
C ARG A 510 -0.60 -6.50 -14.65
N GLY A 511 0.65 -6.74 -15.04
CA GLY A 511 1.34 -7.99 -14.72
C GLY A 511 0.94 -9.20 -15.58
N THR A 512 -0.02 -9.04 -16.52
CA THR A 512 -0.44 -10.08 -17.45
C THR A 512 0.02 -9.74 -18.87
N ASP A 513 0.66 -10.69 -19.55
CA ASP A 513 1.09 -10.49 -20.93
C ASP A 513 -0.05 -10.76 -21.92
N ILE A 514 -0.21 -9.86 -22.90
CA ILE A 514 -1.12 -10.03 -24.02
C ILE A 514 -0.34 -10.72 -25.15
N MET A 515 -0.65 -11.99 -25.38
CA MET A 515 -0.04 -12.78 -26.45
C MET A 515 -0.81 -12.58 -27.76
N LEU A 516 -0.09 -12.33 -28.87
CA LEU A 516 -0.72 -12.26 -30.18
C LEU A 516 -1.27 -13.63 -30.59
N GLY A 517 -2.50 -13.67 -31.07
CA GLY A 517 -3.25 -14.88 -31.38
C GLY A 517 -4.03 -15.49 -30.22
N GLY A 518 -3.82 -14.99 -28.98
CA GLY A 518 -4.48 -15.46 -27.77
C GLY A 518 -3.56 -16.23 -26.84
N ASN A 519 -4.10 -16.73 -25.73
CA ASN A 519 -3.36 -17.46 -24.70
C ASN A 519 -3.77 -18.95 -24.68
N ALA A 520 -2.82 -19.83 -25.01
CA ALA A 520 -3.02 -21.29 -25.02
C ALA A 520 -3.33 -21.86 -23.64
N GLU A 521 -2.70 -21.34 -22.60
CA GLU A 521 -2.94 -21.73 -21.20
C GLU A 521 -4.40 -21.53 -20.80
N PHE A 522 -4.95 -20.34 -21.13
CA PHE A 522 -6.35 -20.04 -20.84
C PHE A 522 -7.31 -20.99 -21.57
N LEU A 523 -7.04 -21.28 -22.85
CA LEU A 523 -7.86 -22.21 -23.63
C LEU A 523 -7.80 -23.63 -23.05
N ALA A 524 -6.63 -24.08 -22.61
CA ALA A 524 -6.44 -25.38 -21.96
C ALA A 524 -7.25 -25.45 -20.66
N LYS A 525 -7.15 -24.44 -19.77
CA LYS A 525 -7.94 -24.36 -18.54
C LYS A 525 -9.45 -24.35 -18.80
N SER A 526 -9.89 -23.61 -19.81
CA SER A 526 -11.29 -23.55 -20.19
C SER A 526 -11.81 -24.91 -20.70
N GLU A 527 -10.97 -25.67 -21.43
CA GLU A 527 -11.34 -27.01 -21.87
C GLU A 527 -11.35 -28.03 -20.72
N MET A 528 -10.44 -27.90 -19.75
CA MET A 528 -10.45 -28.71 -18.53
C MET A 528 -11.72 -28.46 -17.71
N ARG A 529 -12.17 -27.20 -17.56
CA ARG A 529 -13.48 -26.87 -16.94
C ARG A 529 -14.63 -27.58 -17.66
N ARG A 530 -14.63 -27.55 -18.99
CA ARG A 530 -15.64 -28.22 -19.80
C ARG A 530 -15.62 -29.74 -19.66
N LYS A 531 -14.43 -30.32 -19.40
CA LYS A 531 -14.26 -31.75 -19.12
C LYS A 531 -14.64 -32.16 -17.69
N GLY A 532 -14.97 -31.16 -16.80
CA GLY A 532 -15.46 -31.40 -15.46
C GLY A 532 -14.38 -31.42 -14.36
N TYR A 533 -13.17 -30.96 -14.64
CA TYR A 533 -12.15 -30.79 -13.60
C TYR A 533 -12.57 -29.72 -12.61
N SER A 534 -12.29 -29.93 -11.32
CA SER A 534 -12.53 -28.91 -10.29
C SER A 534 -11.59 -27.73 -10.45
N GLU A 535 -12.00 -26.53 -9.98
CA GLU A 535 -11.14 -25.34 -10.03
C GLU A 535 -9.83 -25.53 -9.25
N GLU A 536 -9.87 -26.33 -8.19
CA GLU A 536 -8.68 -26.68 -7.41
C GLU A 536 -7.70 -27.52 -8.22
N LEU A 537 -8.17 -28.56 -8.93
CA LEU A 537 -7.33 -29.36 -9.81
C LEU A 537 -6.80 -28.58 -11.02
N ILE A 538 -7.59 -27.64 -11.54
CA ILE A 538 -7.15 -26.76 -12.63
C ILE A 538 -6.07 -25.79 -12.14
N ALA A 539 -6.18 -25.25 -10.93
CA ALA A 539 -5.14 -24.44 -10.33
C ALA A 539 -3.85 -25.26 -10.13
N GLU A 540 -3.95 -26.46 -9.58
CA GLU A 540 -2.82 -27.36 -9.36
C GLU A 540 -2.23 -27.92 -10.67
N SER A 541 -3.01 -28.01 -11.74
CA SER A 541 -2.49 -28.44 -13.06
C SER A 541 -1.50 -27.45 -13.66
N THR A 542 -1.59 -26.18 -13.31
CA THR A 542 -0.62 -25.15 -13.69
C THR A 542 0.42 -24.89 -12.62
N GLY A 543 0.25 -25.46 -11.44
CA GLY A 543 1.20 -25.38 -10.33
C GLY A 543 2.52 -26.09 -10.68
N PHE A 544 3.60 -25.55 -10.15
CA PHE A 544 4.96 -26.05 -10.37
C PHE A 544 5.55 -26.78 -9.16
N GLY A 545 4.78 -26.95 -8.08
CA GLY A 545 5.21 -27.68 -6.89
C GLY A 545 5.36 -29.16 -7.15
N ASP A 546 6.32 -29.82 -6.50
CA ASP A 546 6.43 -31.28 -6.52
C ASP A 546 5.24 -31.89 -5.78
N THR A 547 4.63 -32.93 -6.34
CA THR A 547 3.46 -33.59 -5.74
C THR A 547 3.48 -35.07 -6.10
N ASP A 548 3.09 -35.89 -5.13
CA ASP A 548 2.89 -37.36 -5.32
C ASP A 548 1.40 -37.72 -5.56
N ASN A 549 0.52 -36.71 -5.66
CA ASN A 549 -0.90 -36.91 -5.88
C ASN A 549 -1.16 -37.26 -7.36
N GLU A 550 -1.63 -38.51 -7.62
CA GLU A 550 -1.90 -39.02 -8.95
C GLU A 550 -2.91 -38.17 -9.73
N ASP A 551 -3.93 -37.60 -9.06
CA ASP A 551 -4.94 -36.76 -9.70
C ASP A 551 -4.33 -35.46 -10.21
N ILE A 552 -3.41 -34.83 -9.44
CA ILE A 552 -2.71 -33.62 -9.83
C ILE A 552 -1.74 -33.90 -10.97
N ILE A 553 -1.02 -35.03 -10.91
CA ILE A 553 -0.09 -35.45 -11.98
C ILE A 553 -0.85 -35.66 -13.29
N SER A 554 -1.97 -36.39 -13.25
CA SER A 554 -2.83 -36.63 -14.42
C SER A 554 -3.41 -35.32 -14.98
N ALA A 555 -3.84 -34.40 -14.08
CA ALA A 555 -4.32 -33.07 -14.49
C ALA A 555 -3.22 -32.23 -15.15
N ARG A 556 -1.97 -32.34 -14.70
CA ARG A 556 -0.81 -31.66 -15.32
C ARG A 556 -0.49 -32.19 -16.69
N GLU A 557 -0.51 -33.52 -16.88
CA GLU A 557 -0.29 -34.15 -18.17
C GLU A 557 -1.36 -33.76 -19.19
N GLU A 558 -2.63 -33.80 -18.78
CA GLU A 558 -3.75 -33.35 -19.61
C GLU A 558 -3.63 -31.87 -19.98
N PHE A 559 -3.30 -31.00 -18.99
CA PHE A 559 -3.08 -29.58 -19.21
C PHE A 559 -1.96 -29.35 -20.24
N GLN A 560 -0.81 -30.03 -20.10
CA GLN A 560 0.32 -29.88 -21.03
C GLN A 560 -0.02 -30.32 -22.44
N ALA A 561 -0.79 -31.40 -22.58
CA ALA A 561 -1.25 -31.91 -23.87
C ALA A 561 -2.19 -30.87 -24.54
N LEU A 562 -3.13 -30.33 -23.79
CA LEU A 562 -4.06 -29.31 -24.27
C LEU A 562 -3.33 -28.00 -24.60
N GLU A 563 -2.41 -27.56 -23.75
CA GLU A 563 -1.62 -26.36 -23.98
C GLU A 563 -0.80 -26.46 -25.26
N LYS A 564 -0.13 -27.62 -25.48
CA LYS A 564 0.64 -27.85 -26.69
C LYS A 564 -0.24 -27.86 -27.94
N LYS A 565 -1.44 -28.44 -27.86
CA LYS A 565 -2.44 -28.39 -28.95
C LYS A 565 -2.80 -26.95 -29.27
N TYR A 566 -3.18 -26.16 -28.27
CA TYR A 566 -3.59 -24.78 -28.47
C TYR A 566 -2.44 -23.89 -28.92
N LYS A 567 -1.21 -24.08 -28.44
CA LYS A 567 -0.03 -23.36 -28.95
C LYS A 567 0.17 -23.54 -30.45
N ASN A 568 -0.05 -24.77 -30.96
CA ASN A 568 0.04 -25.01 -32.39
C ASN A 568 -1.10 -24.35 -33.19
N GLU A 569 -2.33 -24.39 -32.69
CA GLU A 569 -3.48 -23.69 -33.30
C GLU A 569 -3.31 -22.17 -33.34
N ILE A 570 -2.85 -21.58 -32.22
CA ILE A 570 -2.65 -20.14 -32.07
C ILE A 570 -1.49 -19.63 -32.94
N SER A 571 -0.47 -20.43 -33.21
CA SER A 571 0.72 -19.99 -33.95
C SER A 571 0.38 -19.39 -35.31
N GLY A 572 -0.58 -19.98 -36.02
CA GLY A 572 -1.06 -19.50 -37.32
C GLY A 572 -1.86 -18.19 -37.20
N GLU A 573 -2.70 -18.07 -36.17
CA GLU A 573 -3.46 -16.84 -35.89
C GLU A 573 -2.55 -15.69 -35.47
N ALA A 574 -1.53 -15.97 -34.65
CA ALA A 574 -0.54 -14.98 -34.23
C ALA A 574 0.19 -14.34 -35.42
N GLU A 575 0.52 -15.13 -36.45
CA GLU A 575 1.15 -14.62 -37.66
C GLU A 575 0.18 -13.72 -38.48
N GLN A 576 -1.08 -14.10 -38.58
CA GLN A 576 -2.10 -13.24 -39.20
C GLN A 576 -2.24 -11.91 -38.46
N VAL A 577 -2.24 -11.92 -37.12
CA VAL A 577 -2.29 -10.71 -36.29
C VAL A 577 -1.04 -9.84 -36.53
N ARG A 578 0.16 -10.44 -36.63
CA ARG A 578 1.39 -9.68 -36.97
C ARG A 578 1.27 -9.01 -38.33
N GLN A 579 0.73 -9.69 -39.33
CA GLN A 579 0.51 -9.14 -40.68
C GLN A 579 -0.56 -8.05 -40.68
N ALA A 580 -1.57 -8.15 -39.82
CA ALA A 580 -2.58 -7.08 -39.64
C ALA A 580 -2.03 -5.85 -38.90
N GLY A 581 -0.76 -5.89 -38.44
CA GLY A 581 -0.11 -4.77 -37.76
C GLY A 581 0.04 -4.91 -36.25
N GLY A 582 -0.21 -6.12 -35.71
CA GLY A 582 -0.12 -6.41 -34.28
C GLY A 582 -1.22 -5.77 -33.43
N LEU A 583 -1.05 -5.75 -32.13
CA LEU A 583 -2.04 -5.17 -31.21
C LEU A 583 -2.10 -3.63 -31.35
N CYS A 584 -3.30 -3.10 -31.53
CA CYS A 584 -3.55 -1.66 -31.49
C CYS A 584 -4.00 -1.22 -30.11
N ILE A 585 -3.38 -0.18 -29.58
CA ILE A 585 -3.77 0.49 -28.34
C ILE A 585 -4.47 1.81 -28.69
N ILE A 586 -5.69 1.97 -28.18
CA ILE A 586 -6.45 3.22 -28.27
C ILE A 586 -6.65 3.75 -26.86
N GLY A 587 -6.08 4.92 -26.54
CA GLY A 587 -6.40 5.65 -25.33
C GLY A 587 -7.51 6.64 -25.57
N THR A 588 -8.58 6.62 -24.78
CA THR A 588 -9.71 7.56 -24.93
C THR A 588 -9.47 8.89 -24.24
N GLU A 589 -8.46 8.94 -23.35
CA GLU A 589 -8.03 10.13 -22.62
C GLU A 589 -6.57 9.98 -22.20
N ARG A 590 -5.93 11.09 -21.85
CA ARG A 590 -4.65 11.08 -21.16
C ARG A 590 -4.87 10.95 -19.66
N HIS A 591 -4.04 10.12 -19.01
CA HIS A 591 -4.04 9.98 -17.57
C HIS A 591 -3.33 11.17 -16.89
N GLU A 592 -3.48 11.28 -15.59
CA GLU A 592 -2.79 12.30 -14.79
C GLU A 592 -1.26 12.16 -14.84
N SER A 593 -0.73 10.95 -15.05
CA SER A 593 0.70 10.67 -15.18
C SER A 593 1.03 10.10 -16.56
N ARG A 594 2.09 10.63 -17.18
CA ARG A 594 2.67 10.12 -18.44
C ARG A 594 3.11 8.66 -18.32
N ARG A 595 3.48 8.24 -17.15
CA ARG A 595 3.87 6.87 -16.82
C ARG A 595 2.75 5.88 -17.12
N ILE A 596 1.53 6.19 -16.70
CA ILE A 596 0.34 5.35 -16.95
C ILE A 596 0.06 5.25 -18.45
N ASP A 597 0.17 6.35 -19.18
CA ASP A 597 0.04 6.35 -20.65
C ASP A 597 1.09 5.44 -21.30
N ASN A 598 2.34 5.50 -20.84
CA ASN A 598 3.43 4.65 -21.33
C ASN A 598 3.22 3.17 -21.00
N GLN A 599 2.66 2.84 -19.83
CA GLN A 599 2.27 1.47 -19.48
C GLN A 599 1.17 0.94 -20.38
N LEU A 600 0.17 1.78 -20.71
CA LEU A 600 -0.88 1.41 -21.67
C LEU A 600 -0.29 1.14 -23.05
N ARG A 601 0.55 2.04 -23.56
CA ARG A 601 1.27 1.84 -24.83
C ARG A 601 2.14 0.58 -24.81
N GLY A 602 2.81 0.32 -23.67
CA GLY A 602 3.72 -0.83 -23.47
C GLY A 602 3.05 -2.21 -23.52
N ARG A 603 1.71 -2.25 -23.60
CA ARG A 603 1.00 -3.52 -23.81
C ARG A 603 1.12 -4.05 -25.24
N SER A 604 1.52 -3.20 -26.18
CA SER A 604 1.75 -3.51 -27.59
C SER A 604 3.24 -3.36 -27.97
N GLY A 605 3.66 -4.06 -29.02
CA GLY A 605 5.03 -3.98 -29.54
C GLY A 605 6.08 -4.65 -28.66
N ARG A 606 5.76 -5.80 -28.05
CA ARG A 606 6.64 -6.59 -27.18
C ARG A 606 7.55 -7.49 -27.97
N GLN A 607 8.79 -7.71 -27.51
CA GLN A 607 9.77 -8.62 -28.10
C GLN A 607 9.95 -8.51 -29.63
N GLY A 608 9.85 -7.25 -30.14
CA GLY A 608 9.97 -6.96 -31.58
C GLY A 608 8.71 -7.26 -32.41
N ASP A 609 7.56 -7.53 -31.78
CA ASP A 609 6.29 -7.63 -32.49
C ASP A 609 5.84 -6.24 -33.00
N PRO A 610 5.12 -6.16 -34.12
CA PRO A 610 4.51 -4.94 -34.60
C PRO A 610 3.40 -4.49 -33.65
N GLY A 611 3.08 -3.21 -33.67
CA GLY A 611 2.01 -2.63 -32.90
C GLY A 611 1.77 -1.16 -33.22
N VAL A 612 0.64 -0.65 -32.77
CA VAL A 612 0.25 0.76 -32.97
C VAL A 612 -0.33 1.29 -31.68
N SER A 613 -0.06 2.54 -31.34
CA SER A 613 -0.77 3.24 -30.29
C SER A 613 -1.23 4.63 -30.73
N ARG A 614 -2.42 5.04 -30.30
CA ARG A 614 -2.96 6.38 -30.51
C ARG A 614 -3.87 6.79 -29.36
N PHE A 615 -3.82 8.08 -29.00
CA PHE A 615 -4.74 8.68 -28.05
C PHE A 615 -5.75 9.60 -28.75
N TYR A 616 -6.99 9.51 -28.33
CA TYR A 616 -8.11 10.34 -28.74
C TYR A 616 -8.55 11.20 -27.57
N LEU A 617 -8.48 12.49 -27.72
CA LEU A 617 -8.65 13.46 -26.64
C LEU A 617 -9.78 14.43 -26.95
N SER A 618 -10.40 14.97 -25.91
CA SER A 618 -11.35 16.07 -26.02
C SER A 618 -10.91 17.24 -25.12
N LEU A 619 -11.31 18.44 -25.47
CA LEU A 619 -11.16 19.63 -24.63
C LEU A 619 -12.04 19.57 -23.37
N GLU A 620 -13.07 18.73 -23.41
CA GLU A 620 -13.97 18.48 -22.29
C GLU A 620 -13.43 17.45 -21.31
N ASP A 621 -12.36 16.70 -21.68
CA ASP A 621 -11.71 15.73 -20.79
C ASP A 621 -11.16 16.43 -19.53
N ASP A 622 -11.27 15.77 -18.38
CA ASP A 622 -10.94 16.36 -17.08
C ASP A 622 -9.53 16.96 -17.01
N LEU A 623 -8.53 16.28 -17.56
CA LEU A 623 -7.16 16.80 -17.62
C LEU A 623 -7.09 18.14 -18.37
N MET A 624 -7.79 18.23 -19.50
CA MET A 624 -7.79 19.44 -20.31
C MET A 624 -8.64 20.55 -19.67
N ARG A 625 -9.80 20.19 -19.13
CA ARG A 625 -10.73 21.11 -18.46
C ARG A 625 -10.09 21.75 -17.21
N LEU A 626 -9.40 20.97 -16.38
CA LEU A 626 -8.84 21.42 -15.10
C LEU A 626 -7.44 22.03 -15.24
N PHE A 627 -6.61 21.49 -16.12
CA PHE A 627 -5.18 21.85 -16.20
C PHE A 627 -4.73 22.40 -17.57
N GLY A 628 -5.52 22.24 -18.64
CA GLY A 628 -5.17 22.68 -20.00
C GLY A 628 -5.14 24.20 -20.22
N GLY A 629 -5.79 24.94 -19.33
CA GLY A 629 -5.82 26.42 -19.33
C GLY A 629 -6.74 27.02 -20.41
N GLU A 630 -7.27 28.19 -20.16
CA GLU A 630 -8.18 28.95 -21.05
C GLU A 630 -7.59 29.26 -22.44
N ARG A 631 -6.24 29.23 -22.55
CA ARG A 631 -5.55 29.50 -23.83
C ARG A 631 -5.89 28.51 -24.92
N VAL A 632 -6.02 27.21 -24.59
CA VAL A 632 -6.35 26.16 -25.60
C VAL A 632 -7.80 26.34 -26.07
N THR A 633 -8.72 26.57 -25.14
CA THR A 633 -10.13 26.82 -25.44
C THR A 633 -10.30 28.09 -26.32
N THR A 634 -9.52 29.14 -25.98
CA THR A 634 -9.54 30.40 -26.77
C THR A 634 -8.98 30.18 -28.18
N ILE A 635 -7.88 29.45 -28.34
CA ILE A 635 -7.29 29.11 -29.64
C ILE A 635 -8.30 28.33 -30.51
N MET A 636 -8.95 27.33 -29.91
CA MET A 636 -9.90 26.47 -30.60
C MET A 636 -11.18 27.24 -31.03
N ASN A 637 -11.67 28.12 -30.17
CA ASN A 637 -12.81 28.97 -30.50
C ASN A 637 -12.46 29.97 -31.62
N THR A 638 -11.22 30.43 -31.66
CA THR A 638 -10.74 31.36 -32.70
C THR A 638 -10.56 30.67 -34.07
N LEU A 639 -10.15 29.38 -34.07
CA LEU A 639 -9.93 28.62 -35.30
C LEU A 639 -11.20 28.20 -36.05
N ARG A 640 -12.41 28.38 -35.44
CA ARG A 640 -13.70 28.01 -36.02
C ARG A 640 -13.77 26.62 -36.69
N THR A 641 -12.99 25.64 -36.13
CA THR A 641 -12.97 24.28 -36.65
C THR A 641 -14.31 23.59 -36.43
N PRO A 642 -14.79 22.79 -37.42
CA PRO A 642 -15.95 21.92 -37.22
C PRO A 642 -15.77 20.98 -36.03
N GLU A 643 -16.86 20.61 -35.35
CA GLU A 643 -16.80 19.78 -34.15
C GLU A 643 -16.25 18.38 -34.43
N ASP A 644 -16.52 17.84 -35.61
CA ASP A 644 -16.11 16.49 -36.01
C ASP A 644 -14.67 16.41 -36.59
N MET A 645 -13.98 17.54 -36.74
CA MET A 645 -12.66 17.58 -37.36
C MET A 645 -11.57 17.45 -36.30
N PRO A 646 -10.71 16.39 -36.33
CA PRO A 646 -9.59 16.25 -35.42
C PRO A 646 -8.54 17.32 -35.70
N ILE A 647 -7.87 17.76 -34.62
CA ILE A 647 -6.74 18.66 -34.73
C ILE A 647 -5.51 17.87 -34.41
N GLU A 648 -4.66 17.68 -35.41
CA GLU A 648 -3.29 17.17 -35.23
C GLU A 648 -2.37 18.37 -35.12
N SER A 649 -1.90 18.66 -33.90
CA SER A 649 -0.95 19.76 -33.68
C SER A 649 0.01 19.42 -32.57
N LYS A 650 1.31 19.43 -32.92
CA LYS A 650 2.39 19.28 -31.94
C LYS A 650 2.33 20.32 -30.83
N MET A 651 1.76 21.49 -31.10
CA MET A 651 1.57 22.55 -30.11
C MET A 651 0.57 22.11 -29.02
N ILE A 652 -0.54 21.46 -29.43
CA ILE A 652 -1.54 20.95 -28.47
C ILE A 652 -0.96 19.78 -27.68
N SER A 653 -0.27 18.84 -28.32
CA SER A 653 0.40 17.74 -27.63
C SER A 653 1.40 18.24 -26.58
N ASN A 654 2.15 19.30 -26.86
CA ASN A 654 3.05 19.93 -25.90
C ASN A 654 2.31 20.59 -24.71
N VAL A 655 1.12 21.16 -24.95
CA VAL A 655 0.31 21.74 -23.88
C VAL A 655 -0.24 20.63 -22.97
N ILE A 656 -0.67 19.52 -23.55
CA ILE A 656 -1.14 18.35 -22.80
C ILE A 656 -0.03 17.78 -21.94
N GLU A 657 1.16 17.57 -22.53
CA GLU A 657 2.33 17.09 -21.78
C GLU A 657 2.73 18.05 -20.64
N SER A 658 2.66 19.37 -20.90
CA SER A 658 2.91 20.37 -19.86
C SER A 658 1.87 20.34 -18.74
N SER A 659 0.61 20.02 -19.07
CA SER A 659 -0.44 19.85 -18.10
C SER A 659 -0.22 18.62 -17.23
N GLN A 660 0.12 17.49 -17.86
CA GLN A 660 0.49 16.27 -17.11
C GLN A 660 1.68 16.51 -16.17
N LYS A 661 2.75 17.17 -16.65
CA LYS A 661 3.91 17.52 -15.81
C LYS A 661 3.52 18.37 -14.60
N ARG A 662 2.57 19.30 -14.74
CA ARG A 662 2.06 20.10 -13.61
C ARG A 662 1.32 19.25 -12.61
N VAL A 663 0.49 18.30 -13.07
CA VAL A 663 -0.22 17.36 -12.20
C VAL A 663 0.78 16.44 -11.48
N GLU A 664 1.72 15.86 -12.21
CA GLU A 664 2.80 15.03 -11.65
C GLU A 664 3.57 15.79 -10.54
N SER A 665 4.03 17.03 -10.83
CA SER A 665 4.75 17.86 -9.85
C SER A 665 3.89 18.20 -8.63
N ARG A 666 2.58 18.47 -8.81
CA ARG A 666 1.67 18.71 -7.69
C ARG A 666 1.52 17.46 -6.83
N ASN A 667 1.29 16.31 -7.46
CA ASN A 667 1.14 15.04 -6.76
C ASN A 667 2.42 14.66 -6.01
N PHE A 668 3.60 14.88 -6.62
CA PHE A 668 4.88 14.73 -5.95
C PHE A 668 5.00 15.64 -4.73
N SER A 669 4.66 16.94 -4.87
CA SER A 669 4.71 17.88 -3.74
C SER A 669 3.79 17.46 -2.59
N VAL A 670 2.60 16.91 -2.89
CA VAL A 670 1.68 16.39 -1.88
C VAL A 670 2.30 15.17 -1.17
N ARG A 671 2.83 14.20 -1.92
CA ARG A 671 3.50 13.02 -1.34
C ARG A 671 4.69 13.41 -0.47
N LYS A 672 5.51 14.36 -0.94
CA LYS A 672 6.65 14.89 -0.19
C LYS A 672 6.22 15.58 1.11
N SER A 673 5.15 16.36 1.06
CA SER A 673 4.59 17.00 2.26
C SER A 673 4.09 15.95 3.26
N VAL A 674 3.33 14.94 2.79
CA VAL A 674 2.88 13.84 3.66
C VAL A 674 4.06 13.12 4.30
N LEU A 675 5.10 12.82 3.53
CA LEU A 675 6.31 12.17 4.03
C LEU A 675 7.03 13.05 5.07
N SER A 676 7.10 14.37 4.86
CA SER A 676 7.77 15.28 5.81
C SER A 676 7.13 15.26 7.20
N PHE A 677 5.81 15.09 7.27
CA PHE A 677 5.11 14.89 8.53
C PHE A 677 5.30 13.48 9.09
N ASP A 678 5.25 12.45 8.23
CA ASP A 678 5.42 11.07 8.68
C ASP A 678 6.86 10.75 9.10
N ASP A 679 7.88 11.44 8.57
CA ASP A 679 9.27 11.32 9.01
C ASP A 679 9.46 11.70 10.49
N VAL A 680 8.68 12.65 10.99
CA VAL A 680 8.66 13.00 12.41
C VAL A 680 8.09 11.84 13.23
N MET A 681 6.93 11.34 12.81
CA MET A 681 6.30 10.16 13.42
C MET A 681 7.18 8.92 13.34
N ASN A 682 7.89 8.74 12.23
CA ASN A 682 8.74 7.57 12.03
C ASN A 682 9.89 7.50 13.04
N ARG A 683 10.54 8.64 13.33
CA ARG A 683 11.60 8.70 14.34
C ARG A 683 11.08 8.32 15.73
N GLN A 684 9.91 8.81 16.09
CA GLN A 684 9.25 8.46 17.36
C GLN A 684 8.86 6.97 17.38
N ARG A 685 8.31 6.44 16.28
CA ARG A 685 7.96 5.03 16.11
C ARG A 685 9.18 4.12 16.28
N GLU A 686 10.30 4.43 15.64
CA GLU A 686 11.55 3.67 15.76
C GLU A 686 12.05 3.63 17.20
N LEU A 687 11.97 4.74 17.94
CA LEU A 687 12.36 4.80 19.34
C LEU A 687 11.46 3.90 20.20
N ILE A 688 10.14 4.03 20.05
CA ILE A 688 9.18 3.25 20.84
C ILE A 688 9.27 1.77 20.50
N TYR A 689 9.36 1.39 19.22
CA TYR A 689 9.46 0.00 18.82
C TYR A 689 10.78 -0.64 19.28
N LYS A 690 11.89 0.12 19.24
CA LYS A 690 13.16 -0.33 19.80
C LYS A 690 13.10 -0.54 21.32
N GLN A 691 12.48 0.38 22.05
CA GLN A 691 12.27 0.22 23.50
C GLN A 691 11.38 -0.99 23.78
N ARG A 692 10.31 -1.17 23.00
CA ARG A 692 9.40 -2.29 23.10
C ARG A 692 10.11 -3.63 22.87
N ASP A 693 10.99 -3.69 21.88
CA ASP A 693 11.80 -4.88 21.60
C ASP A 693 12.77 -5.20 22.73
N GLN A 694 13.39 -4.18 23.33
CA GLN A 694 14.23 -4.36 24.53
C GLN A 694 13.44 -4.95 25.70
N VAL A 695 12.16 -4.57 25.84
CA VAL A 695 11.28 -5.14 26.87
C VAL A 695 10.90 -6.59 26.55
N LEU A 696 10.68 -6.91 25.27
CA LEU A 696 10.39 -8.27 24.82
C LEU A 696 11.60 -9.21 25.01
N ASP A 697 12.82 -8.70 24.79
CA ASP A 697 14.08 -9.44 24.88
C ASP A 697 14.62 -9.53 26.31
N GLY A 698 14.26 -8.57 27.17
CA GLY A 698 14.82 -8.45 28.52
C GLY A 698 14.33 -9.54 29.47
N GLU A 699 15.25 -10.31 30.03
CA GLU A 699 14.93 -11.31 31.05
C GLU A 699 14.71 -10.66 32.44
N ASN A 700 15.45 -9.59 32.76
CA ASN A 700 15.37 -8.87 34.02
C ASN A 700 15.27 -7.37 33.80
N LEU A 701 14.08 -6.80 34.01
CA LEU A 701 13.79 -5.37 33.86
C LEU A 701 13.84 -4.59 35.17
N LYS A 702 14.13 -5.23 36.30
CA LYS A 702 14.27 -4.58 37.63
C LYS A 702 15.13 -3.31 37.57
N PRO A 703 16.36 -3.33 37.00
CA PRO A 703 17.19 -2.12 36.95
C PRO A 703 16.55 -0.98 36.18
N VAL A 704 15.77 -1.33 35.13
CA VAL A 704 15.07 -0.35 34.31
C VAL A 704 13.91 0.28 35.09
N ILE A 705 13.12 -0.52 35.79
CA ILE A 705 11.98 -0.03 36.59
C ILE A 705 12.49 0.84 37.75
N LEU A 706 13.55 0.41 38.46
CA LEU A 706 14.13 1.21 39.54
C LEU A 706 14.70 2.54 39.04
N LYS A 707 15.35 2.54 37.89
CA LYS A 707 15.79 3.77 37.24
C LYS A 707 14.63 4.69 36.86
N MET A 708 13.53 4.15 36.34
CA MET A 708 12.30 4.90 36.05
C MET A 708 11.72 5.53 37.33
N LEU A 709 11.74 4.80 38.44
CA LEU A 709 11.32 5.29 39.74
C LEU A 709 12.19 6.46 40.21
N ASP A 710 13.52 6.33 40.15
CA ASP A 710 14.46 7.38 40.52
C ASP A 710 14.28 8.65 39.69
N GLU A 711 14.10 8.49 38.38
CA GLU A 711 13.80 9.59 37.46
C GLU A 711 12.47 10.27 37.77
N CYS A 712 11.39 9.51 38.02
CA CYS A 712 10.09 10.05 38.42
C CYS A 712 10.14 10.85 39.71
N ILE A 713 10.88 10.34 40.72
CA ILE A 713 11.07 11.05 41.98
C ILE A 713 11.87 12.34 41.74
N ALA A 714 12.97 12.28 41.00
CA ALA A 714 13.81 13.43 40.71
C ALA A 714 13.05 14.54 39.98
N GLU A 715 12.29 14.19 38.91
CA GLU A 715 11.47 15.12 38.14
C GLU A 715 10.35 15.73 38.99
N SER A 716 9.72 14.94 39.85
CA SER A 716 8.68 15.43 40.75
C SER A 716 9.24 16.42 41.75
N ILE A 717 10.44 16.16 42.31
CA ILE A 717 11.11 17.08 43.20
C ILE A 717 11.54 18.36 42.48
N ASP A 718 12.02 18.26 41.23
CA ASP A 718 12.35 19.43 40.41
C ASP A 718 11.13 20.31 40.16
N PHE A 719 9.96 19.70 39.98
CA PHE A 719 8.70 20.40 39.75
C PHE A 719 8.12 21.03 41.00
N TYR A 720 8.01 20.26 42.10
CA TYR A 720 7.37 20.76 43.35
C TYR A 720 8.32 21.56 44.25
N CYS A 721 9.62 21.27 44.16
CA CYS A 721 10.68 21.88 44.97
C CYS A 721 11.81 22.42 44.07
N PRO A 722 11.54 23.42 43.18
CA PRO A 722 12.55 23.91 42.24
C PRO A 722 13.69 24.61 42.97
N LYS A 723 14.94 24.37 42.51
CA LYS A 723 16.18 24.95 43.10
C LYS A 723 16.20 26.50 43.12
N ALA A 724 15.44 27.12 42.25
CA ALA A 724 15.35 28.59 42.12
C ALA A 724 14.50 29.24 43.21
N LEU A 725 13.65 28.50 43.90
CA LEU A 725 12.75 29.00 44.94
C LEU A 725 13.31 28.72 46.34
N SER A 726 12.89 29.54 47.32
CA SER A 726 13.22 29.33 48.71
C SER A 726 12.41 28.15 49.29
N HIS A 727 12.92 27.51 50.34
CA HIS A 727 12.22 26.38 50.99
C HIS A 727 10.77 26.71 51.38
N SER A 728 10.48 27.96 51.78
CA SER A 728 9.11 28.40 52.12
C SER A 728 8.15 28.40 50.96
N ASP A 729 8.66 28.42 49.74
CA ASP A 729 7.85 28.55 48.52
C ASP A 729 7.70 27.20 47.81
N TRP A 730 8.27 26.12 48.36
CA TRP A 730 8.12 24.77 47.82
C TRP A 730 6.71 24.22 48.06
N ASN A 731 6.16 23.56 47.05
CA ASN A 731 4.86 22.89 47.16
C ASN A 731 5.00 21.45 47.64
N ILE A 732 5.45 21.29 48.91
CA ILE A 732 5.63 19.97 49.51
C ILE A 732 4.30 19.24 49.68
N ALA A 733 3.18 19.95 49.85
CA ALA A 733 1.87 19.33 49.92
C ALA A 733 1.51 18.64 48.58
N GLY A 734 1.79 19.27 47.45
CA GLY A 734 1.60 18.69 46.11
C GLY A 734 2.49 17.49 45.88
N LEU A 735 3.77 17.54 46.33
CA LEU A 735 4.69 16.39 46.24
C LEU A 735 4.17 15.17 47.05
N ARG A 736 3.69 15.42 48.27
CA ARG A 736 3.04 14.36 49.08
C ARG A 736 1.81 13.77 48.43
N GLU A 737 0.94 14.63 47.90
CA GLU A 737 -0.29 14.17 47.26
C GLU A 737 0.01 13.31 46.01
N LYS A 738 1.04 13.64 45.22
CA LYS A 738 1.47 12.86 44.06
C LYS A 738 1.86 11.42 44.40
N PHE A 739 2.52 11.23 45.53
CA PHE A 739 3.03 9.91 45.96
C PHE A 739 2.18 9.29 47.07
N LEU A 740 1.05 9.88 47.41
CA LEU A 740 0.19 9.45 48.52
C LEU A 740 -0.32 8.00 48.33
N GLY A 741 -0.21 7.20 49.34
CA GLY A 741 -0.72 5.81 49.42
C GLY A 741 0.25 4.75 48.95
N TRP A 742 1.43 5.13 48.43
CA TRP A 742 2.49 4.17 48.10
C TRP A 742 3.90 4.56 48.52
N LEU A 743 4.33 5.82 48.45
CA LEU A 743 5.62 6.31 48.96
C LEU A 743 5.51 7.30 50.10
N THR A 744 4.39 8.03 50.16
CA THR A 744 4.20 9.07 51.19
C THR A 744 2.91 8.85 51.95
N THR A 745 2.91 9.41 53.17
CA THR A 745 1.74 9.54 54.07
C THR A 745 1.39 11.03 54.23
N PRO A 746 0.20 11.36 54.73
CA PRO A 746 -0.17 12.77 55.00
C PRO A 746 0.74 13.49 56.00
N GLU A 747 1.48 12.76 56.80
CA GLU A 747 2.31 13.28 57.88
C GLU A 747 3.80 13.45 57.51
N ASP A 748 4.20 12.97 56.30
CA ASP A 748 5.58 13.07 55.83
C ASP A 748 5.97 14.51 55.45
N PHE A 749 7.21 14.89 55.68
CA PHE A 749 7.81 16.16 55.23
C PHE A 749 7.06 17.42 55.70
N VAL A 750 6.61 17.45 56.95
CA VAL A 750 5.82 18.59 57.51
C VAL A 750 6.74 19.74 57.90
N ASP A 751 7.96 19.53 58.33
CA ASP A 751 8.89 20.58 58.79
C ASP A 751 10.34 20.33 58.38
N GLY A 752 11.00 21.32 57.80
CA GLY A 752 12.44 21.55 57.85
C GLY A 752 13.37 20.60 57.09
N PHE A 753 12.94 20.01 56.01
CA PHE A 753 13.76 19.08 55.21
C PHE A 753 14.57 19.77 54.13
N ASP A 754 15.78 19.29 53.84
CA ASP A 754 16.51 19.65 52.65
C ASP A 754 15.99 18.88 51.41
N ARG A 755 16.13 19.44 50.25
CA ARG A 755 15.64 18.89 48.98
C ARG A 755 16.32 17.53 48.66
N GLU A 756 17.63 17.43 48.85
CA GLU A 756 18.37 16.21 48.58
C GLU A 756 18.02 15.11 49.59
N ASP A 757 17.79 15.46 50.86
CA ASP A 757 17.34 14.51 51.87
C ASP A 757 15.99 13.88 51.53
N VAL A 758 15.01 14.72 51.10
CA VAL A 758 13.68 14.26 50.63
C VAL A 758 13.84 13.32 49.43
N LYS A 759 14.75 13.65 48.50
CA LYS A 759 15.00 12.83 47.31
C LYS A 759 15.57 11.46 47.69
N GLU A 760 16.63 11.44 48.50
CA GLU A 760 17.29 10.19 48.93
C GLU A 760 16.32 9.32 49.71
N GLU A 761 15.53 9.90 50.60
CA GLU A 761 14.55 9.16 51.40
C GLU A 761 13.42 8.57 50.51
N LEU A 762 12.89 9.30 49.51
CA LEU A 762 11.88 8.76 48.61
C LEU A 762 12.44 7.65 47.74
N ILE A 763 13.67 7.77 47.26
CA ILE A 763 14.34 6.72 46.49
C ILE A 763 14.54 5.47 47.35
N GLU A 764 15.06 5.60 48.56
CA GLU A 764 15.25 4.48 49.47
C GLU A 764 13.93 3.78 49.80
N ARG A 765 12.90 4.52 50.12
CA ARG A 765 11.55 3.98 50.37
C ARG A 765 11.00 3.26 49.13
N GLY A 766 11.21 3.81 47.94
CA GLY A 766 10.75 3.22 46.69
C GLY A 766 11.43 1.91 46.38
N HIS A 767 12.74 1.86 46.51
CA HIS A 767 13.53 0.63 46.32
C HIS A 767 13.12 -0.45 47.33
N LYS A 768 12.97 -0.08 48.60
CA LYS A 768 12.54 -0.98 49.67
C LYS A 768 11.13 -1.52 49.42
N LEU A 769 10.19 -0.65 49.03
CA LEU A 769 8.82 -1.07 48.68
C LEU A 769 8.80 -2.03 47.48
N TYR A 770 9.67 -1.80 46.50
CA TYR A 770 9.81 -2.71 45.37
C TYR A 770 10.29 -4.08 45.80
N ASP A 771 11.34 -4.16 46.65
CA ASP A 771 11.89 -5.41 47.16
C ASP A 771 10.89 -6.17 48.05
N GLU A 772 10.20 -5.47 48.95
CA GLU A 772 9.11 -6.04 49.74
C GLU A 772 7.99 -6.63 48.89
N ARG A 773 7.66 -5.97 47.75
CA ARG A 773 6.66 -6.47 46.80
C ARG A 773 7.15 -7.70 46.07
N GLU A 774 8.40 -7.72 45.60
CA GLU A 774 9.01 -8.87 44.96
C GLU A 774 8.96 -10.11 45.85
N GLU A 775 9.32 -9.95 47.15
CA GLU A 775 9.22 -11.02 48.14
C GLU A 775 7.78 -11.48 48.40
N LEU A 776 6.84 -10.54 48.48
CA LEU A 776 5.44 -10.85 48.77
C LEU A 776 4.75 -11.61 47.61
N ILE A 777 5.08 -11.27 46.36
CA ILE A 777 4.55 -11.92 45.17
C ILE A 777 5.17 -13.30 44.96
N GLY A 778 6.45 -13.48 45.36
CA GLY A 778 7.13 -14.75 45.34
C GLY A 778 7.68 -15.16 43.97
N VAL A 779 7.93 -16.47 43.83
CA VAL A 779 8.57 -17.07 42.67
C VAL A 779 7.63 -18.07 41.99
N ASP A 780 7.84 -18.29 40.69
CA ASP A 780 7.13 -19.30 39.92
C ASP A 780 7.63 -20.73 40.20
N GLU A 781 7.07 -21.73 39.51
CA GLU A 781 7.46 -23.14 39.63
C GLU A 781 8.94 -23.41 39.32
N ASN A 782 9.60 -22.53 38.57
CA ASN A 782 11.01 -22.62 38.16
C ASN A 782 11.94 -21.84 39.09
N GLY A 783 11.41 -21.19 40.15
CA GLY A 783 12.18 -20.36 41.05
C GLY A 783 12.50 -18.95 40.52
N VAL A 784 11.87 -18.50 39.45
CA VAL A 784 12.02 -17.15 38.89
C VAL A 784 11.01 -16.22 39.55
N PRO A 785 11.41 -15.00 40.02
CA PRO A 785 10.46 -14.05 40.60
C PRO A 785 9.32 -13.71 39.59
N ILE A 786 8.09 -13.93 40.04
CA ILE A 786 6.88 -13.59 39.23
C ILE A 786 6.88 -12.11 38.84
N MET A 787 7.57 -11.28 39.65
CA MET A 787 7.76 -9.85 39.37
C MET A 787 8.36 -9.60 37.99
N ARG A 788 9.25 -10.47 37.45
CA ARG A 788 9.82 -10.37 36.07
C ARG A 788 8.76 -10.43 34.98
N ALA A 789 7.75 -11.26 35.19
CA ALA A 789 6.63 -11.35 34.26
C ALA A 789 5.71 -10.10 34.34
N LEU A 790 5.49 -9.59 35.56
CA LEU A 790 4.72 -8.37 35.80
C LEU A 790 5.37 -7.13 35.20
N GLU A 791 6.68 -6.95 35.38
CA GLU A 791 7.44 -5.84 34.79
C GLU A 791 7.21 -5.76 33.28
N ARG A 792 7.39 -6.89 32.61
CA ARG A 792 7.17 -6.96 31.15
C ARG A 792 5.72 -6.68 30.76
N MET A 793 4.77 -7.25 31.49
CA MET A 793 3.34 -7.07 31.21
C MET A 793 2.92 -5.61 31.39
N VAL A 794 3.30 -5.00 32.52
CA VAL A 794 2.91 -3.62 32.83
C VAL A 794 3.56 -2.64 31.86
N LEU A 795 4.87 -2.79 31.64
CA LEU A 795 5.60 -1.86 30.75
C LEU A 795 5.11 -1.95 29.29
N LEU A 796 4.90 -3.16 28.73
CA LEU A 796 4.32 -3.31 27.40
C LEU A 796 2.93 -2.70 27.34
N LYS A 797 2.08 -2.94 28.33
CA LYS A 797 0.73 -2.39 28.38
C LYS A 797 0.73 -0.86 28.37
N MET A 798 1.62 -0.24 29.16
CA MET A 798 1.71 1.23 29.21
C MET A 798 2.25 1.79 27.91
N VAL A 799 3.33 1.22 27.38
CA VAL A 799 3.91 1.64 26.09
C VAL A 799 2.87 1.56 24.97
N ASP A 800 2.20 0.40 24.85
CA ASP A 800 1.23 0.19 23.74
C ASP A 800 0.02 1.13 23.88
N SER A 801 -0.52 1.30 25.11
CA SER A 801 -1.68 2.19 25.33
C SER A 801 -1.35 3.65 25.05
N LYS A 802 -0.25 4.16 25.62
CA LYS A 802 0.14 5.57 25.45
C LYS A 802 0.59 5.87 24.02
N TRP A 803 1.23 4.91 23.34
CA TRP A 803 1.60 5.06 21.94
C TRP A 803 0.37 5.17 21.03
N MET A 804 -0.67 4.36 21.26
CA MET A 804 -1.93 4.49 20.50
C MET A 804 -2.62 5.84 20.73
N ASP A 805 -2.63 6.35 21.97
CA ASP A 805 -3.20 7.67 22.27
C ASP A 805 -2.35 8.79 21.64
N HIS A 806 -1.03 8.62 21.59
CA HIS A 806 -0.11 9.53 20.93
C HIS A 806 -0.34 9.60 19.41
N ILE A 807 -0.56 8.47 18.76
CA ILE A 807 -0.89 8.46 17.31
C ILE A 807 -2.13 9.32 17.04
N ASP A 808 -3.18 9.18 17.84
CA ASP A 808 -4.40 9.98 17.69
C ASP A 808 -4.14 11.47 17.93
N ALA A 809 -3.37 11.82 18.98
CA ALA A 809 -2.99 13.20 19.27
C ALA A 809 -2.18 13.82 18.12
N MET A 810 -1.28 13.07 17.52
CA MET A 810 -0.49 13.52 16.38
C MET A 810 -1.33 13.70 15.11
N GLU A 811 -2.35 12.89 14.89
CA GLU A 811 -3.29 13.08 13.78
C GLU A 811 -4.11 14.38 13.99
N GLU A 812 -4.53 14.67 15.20
CA GLU A 812 -5.22 15.92 15.53
C GLU A 812 -4.31 17.13 15.36
N LEU A 813 -3.06 17.06 15.84
CA LEU A 813 -2.08 18.12 15.62
C LEU A 813 -1.88 18.41 14.13
N LYS A 814 -1.72 17.35 13.31
CA LYS A 814 -1.53 17.47 11.86
C LYS A 814 -2.69 18.18 11.17
N ARG A 815 -3.93 18.00 11.64
CA ARG A 815 -5.11 18.67 11.08
C ARG A 815 -5.07 20.19 11.31
N GLY A 816 -4.61 20.62 12.49
CA GLY A 816 -4.57 22.04 12.89
C GLY A 816 -3.35 22.80 12.42
N ILE A 817 -2.22 22.11 12.22
CA ILE A 817 -0.91 22.74 12.05
C ILE A 817 -0.80 23.63 10.79
N GLY A 818 -1.59 23.35 9.74
CA GLY A 818 -1.63 24.13 8.52
C GLY A 818 -1.98 25.59 8.73
N LEU A 819 -2.70 25.92 9.80
CA LEU A 819 -3.06 27.29 10.18
C LEU A 819 -1.84 28.12 10.60
N ARG A 820 -0.75 27.50 11.04
CA ARG A 820 0.52 28.18 11.40
C ARG A 820 1.14 28.93 10.21
N SER A 821 0.85 28.51 8.98
CA SER A 821 1.32 29.19 7.77
C SER A 821 0.80 30.63 7.65
N TYR A 822 -0.37 30.98 8.20
CA TYR A 822 -0.87 32.35 8.26
C TYR A 822 -0.01 33.23 9.18
N GLY A 823 0.64 32.62 10.19
CA GLY A 823 1.64 33.27 11.04
C GLY A 823 3.06 33.29 10.48
N GLN A 824 3.25 32.99 9.18
CA GLN A 824 4.54 32.88 8.49
C GLN A 824 5.49 31.81 9.08
N GLN A 825 4.96 30.84 9.79
CA GLN A 825 5.71 29.68 10.27
C GLN A 825 5.58 28.53 9.28
N ASP A 826 6.69 27.81 9.05
CA ASP A 826 6.65 26.57 8.27
C ASP A 826 5.88 25.50 9.06
N PRO A 827 4.76 24.96 8.50
CA PRO A 827 3.94 23.96 9.19
C PRO A 827 4.72 22.70 9.61
N VAL A 828 5.72 22.29 8.84
CA VAL A 828 6.52 21.09 9.15
C VAL A 828 7.44 21.35 10.35
N VAL A 829 8.02 22.56 10.43
CA VAL A 829 8.87 22.95 11.55
C VAL A 829 8.03 23.09 12.83
N ALA A 830 6.87 23.75 12.75
CA ALA A 830 5.94 23.86 13.87
C ALA A 830 5.47 22.47 14.34
N PHE A 831 5.09 21.59 13.40
CA PHE A 831 4.70 20.22 13.71
C PHE A 831 5.81 19.44 14.44
N ARG A 832 7.05 19.61 14.00
CA ARG A 832 8.21 18.95 14.65
C ARG A 832 8.40 19.44 16.09
N GLN A 833 8.25 20.72 16.35
CA GLN A 833 8.39 21.30 17.70
C GLN A 833 7.26 20.83 18.62
N GLU A 834 6.01 21.06 18.20
CA GLU A 834 4.84 20.68 19.00
C GLU A 834 4.76 19.16 19.22
N SER A 835 5.15 18.34 18.22
CA SER A 835 5.20 16.89 18.34
C SER A 835 6.25 16.38 19.33
N TYR A 836 7.36 17.11 19.47
CA TYR A 836 8.38 16.77 20.44
C TYR A 836 7.85 16.92 21.87
N ASP A 837 7.16 18.02 22.15
CA ASP A 837 6.58 18.27 23.47
C ASP A 837 5.54 17.19 23.83
N ILE A 838 4.65 16.83 22.89
CA ILE A 838 3.63 15.77 23.09
C ILE A 838 4.32 14.41 23.30
N PHE A 839 5.40 14.11 22.57
CA PHE A 839 6.13 12.87 22.70
C PHE A 839 6.85 12.76 24.05
N ASP A 840 7.43 13.85 24.52
CA ASP A 840 8.09 13.93 25.81
C ASP A 840 7.07 13.74 26.97
N GLU A 841 5.91 14.40 26.89
CA GLU A 841 4.80 14.19 27.81
C GLU A 841 4.33 12.73 27.83
N MET A 842 4.21 12.09 26.67
CA MET A 842 3.87 10.67 26.56
C MET A 842 4.92 9.79 27.25
N THR A 843 6.22 10.04 27.04
CA THR A 843 7.29 9.24 27.65
C THR A 843 7.34 9.41 29.17
N MET A 844 7.10 10.62 29.69
CA MET A 844 6.92 10.87 31.11
C MET A 844 5.72 10.08 31.66
N SER A 845 4.58 10.12 30.97
CA SER A 845 3.37 9.40 31.37
C SER A 845 3.57 7.88 31.38
N ILE A 846 4.32 7.30 30.42
CA ILE A 846 4.68 5.88 30.42
C ILE A 846 5.48 5.55 31.68
N ARG A 847 6.49 6.35 32.05
CA ARG A 847 7.30 6.15 33.24
C ARG A 847 6.45 6.23 34.53
N GLU A 848 5.69 7.29 34.70
CA GLU A 848 4.86 7.50 35.89
C GLU A 848 3.84 6.38 36.09
N ASP A 849 3.06 6.06 35.04
CA ASP A 849 2.03 5.04 35.14
C ASP A 849 2.63 3.63 35.31
N THR A 850 3.79 3.34 34.72
CA THR A 850 4.50 2.08 34.92
C THR A 850 4.94 1.93 36.35
N VAL A 851 5.63 2.93 36.91
CA VAL A 851 6.11 2.93 38.30
C VAL A 851 4.93 2.80 39.25
N ARG A 852 3.91 3.62 39.08
CA ARG A 852 2.73 3.61 39.95
C ARG A 852 2.05 2.24 39.95
N LEU A 853 1.86 1.63 38.79
CA LEU A 853 1.26 0.29 38.69
C LEU A 853 2.14 -0.78 39.30
N MET A 854 3.44 -0.76 39.06
CA MET A 854 4.38 -1.72 39.67
C MET A 854 4.37 -1.67 41.21
N MET A 855 4.19 -0.45 41.74
CA MET A 855 4.13 -0.27 43.21
C MET A 855 2.77 -0.56 43.85
N THR A 856 1.70 -0.67 43.06
CA THR A 856 0.34 -0.85 43.58
C THR A 856 -0.33 -2.17 43.18
N ILE A 857 0.07 -2.80 42.08
CA ILE A 857 -0.58 -4.00 41.53
C ILE A 857 -0.26 -5.25 42.37
N MET A 858 -1.27 -6.09 42.58
CA MET A 858 -1.13 -7.39 43.25
C MET A 858 -1.85 -8.43 42.39
N PRO A 859 -1.16 -9.37 41.76
CA PRO A 859 -1.78 -10.44 40.99
C PRO A 859 -2.58 -11.35 41.91
N LYS A 860 -3.80 -11.71 41.51
CA LYS A 860 -4.66 -12.64 42.26
C LYS A 860 -4.47 -14.08 41.79
N ASN A 861 -4.11 -14.28 40.53
CA ASN A 861 -3.90 -15.57 39.89
C ASN A 861 -2.77 -15.49 38.89
N GLU A 862 -2.21 -16.63 38.49
CA GLU A 862 -1.19 -16.71 37.44
C GLU A 862 -1.66 -16.17 36.08
N GLU A 863 -2.97 -16.22 35.81
CA GLU A 863 -3.56 -15.65 34.60
C GLU A 863 -3.44 -14.12 34.54
N ASP A 864 -3.34 -13.44 35.68
CA ASP A 864 -3.17 -11.99 35.77
C ASP A 864 -1.79 -11.53 35.32
N THR A 865 -0.81 -12.43 35.24
CA THR A 865 0.54 -12.15 34.77
C THR A 865 0.71 -12.37 33.26
N LYS A 866 -0.30 -12.94 32.60
CA LYS A 866 -0.27 -13.17 31.14
C LYS A 866 -0.41 -11.86 30.37
N ARG A 867 0.49 -11.64 29.43
CA ARG A 867 0.45 -10.48 28.54
C ARG A 867 -0.70 -10.61 27.55
N LYS A 868 -1.50 -9.54 27.40
CA LYS A 868 -2.60 -9.47 26.43
C LYS A 868 -2.38 -8.28 25.51
N GLN A 869 -2.83 -8.41 24.29
CA GLN A 869 -2.84 -7.28 23.35
C GLN A 869 -3.82 -6.21 23.89
N VAL A 870 -3.39 -4.95 23.84
CA VAL A 870 -4.14 -3.82 24.45
C VAL A 870 -5.43 -3.54 23.68
N ALA A 871 -5.43 -3.75 22.36
CA ALA A 871 -6.61 -3.54 21.53
C ALA A 871 -6.76 -4.66 20.50
N GLU A 872 -8.01 -5.02 20.20
CA GLU A 872 -8.33 -5.97 19.13
C GLU A 872 -8.27 -5.28 17.77
N ILE A 873 -7.60 -5.92 16.81
CA ILE A 873 -7.56 -5.46 15.42
C ILE A 873 -8.92 -5.76 14.79
N THR A 874 -9.60 -4.71 14.34
CA THR A 874 -10.91 -4.82 13.67
C THR A 874 -10.82 -4.65 12.16
N SER A 875 -9.85 -3.90 11.68
CA SER A 875 -9.62 -3.71 10.25
C SER A 875 -8.18 -3.30 9.95
N THR A 876 -7.77 -3.54 8.71
CA THR A 876 -6.51 -3.07 8.16
C THR A 876 -6.81 -2.20 6.94
N SER A 877 -6.09 -1.10 6.75
CA SER A 877 -6.23 -0.24 5.58
C SER A 877 -4.89 0.14 4.99
N GLY A 878 -4.78 0.00 3.72
CA GLY A 878 -3.57 0.25 2.95
C GLY A 878 -3.87 0.08 1.45
N ALA A 879 -2.93 0.16 0.46
CA ALA A 879 -3.17 -0.08 -0.96
C ALA A 879 -3.30 -1.60 -1.26
N SER A 880 -4.46 -2.20 -1.64
CA SER A 880 -4.62 -3.63 -1.91
C SER A 880 -5.09 -3.92 -3.32
N ASP A 881 -4.85 -5.12 -3.76
CA ASP A 881 -5.14 -5.59 -5.12
C ASP A 881 -6.57 -6.08 -5.38
N GLY A 882 -7.46 -5.99 -4.39
CA GLY A 882 -8.85 -6.42 -4.54
C GLY A 882 -9.05 -7.95 -4.55
N SER A 883 -8.05 -8.74 -4.14
CA SER A 883 -8.13 -10.21 -4.14
C SER A 883 -8.82 -10.81 -2.91
N GLU A 884 -9.19 -10.02 -1.93
CA GLU A 884 -9.86 -10.52 -0.74
C GLU A 884 -11.29 -10.99 -1.04
N LYS A 885 -11.49 -12.29 -1.04
CA LYS A 885 -12.81 -12.86 -0.79
C LYS A 885 -13.15 -12.59 0.68
N GLY A 886 -14.09 -11.66 0.91
CA GLY A 886 -14.59 -11.39 2.26
C GLY A 886 -14.90 -12.71 2.96
N ARG A 887 -14.19 -13.04 4.03
CA ARG A 887 -14.53 -14.12 4.92
C ARG A 887 -15.94 -13.83 5.39
N THR A 888 -16.89 -14.64 4.93
CA THR A 888 -18.25 -14.63 5.49
C THR A 888 -18.05 -14.98 6.95
N VAL A 889 -18.11 -13.98 7.83
CA VAL A 889 -18.30 -14.21 9.25
C VAL A 889 -19.60 -15.00 9.32
N ARG A 890 -19.51 -16.30 9.55
CA ARG A 890 -20.68 -17.10 9.84
C ARG A 890 -21.29 -16.46 11.07
N LYS A 891 -22.29 -15.61 10.85
CA LYS A 891 -23.22 -15.24 11.93
C LYS A 891 -23.62 -16.54 12.57
N GLY A 892 -23.37 -16.68 13.86
CA GLY A 892 -23.67 -17.90 14.59
C GLY A 892 -25.06 -18.36 14.20
N VAL A 893 -25.18 -19.64 13.95
CA VAL A 893 -26.42 -20.28 13.49
C VAL A 893 -27.58 -19.66 14.28
N LYS A 894 -28.47 -18.92 13.61
CA LYS A 894 -29.69 -18.42 14.25
C LYS A 894 -30.50 -19.63 14.67
N ILE A 895 -30.42 -19.92 15.95
CA ILE A 895 -31.15 -21.02 16.54
C ILE A 895 -32.63 -20.66 16.45
N GLY A 896 -33.35 -21.41 15.67
CA GLY A 896 -34.80 -21.23 15.53
C GLY A 896 -35.52 -21.49 16.85
N PRO A 897 -36.68 -20.88 17.10
CA PRO A 897 -37.43 -21.07 18.35
C PRO A 897 -37.76 -22.54 18.65
N ASN A 898 -37.78 -23.39 17.65
CA ASN A 898 -38.11 -24.80 17.73
C ASN A 898 -36.90 -25.75 17.71
N ASP A 899 -35.68 -25.23 17.53
CA ASP A 899 -34.47 -26.04 17.51
C ASP A 899 -34.07 -26.52 18.93
N PRO A 900 -33.29 -27.61 19.05
CA PRO A 900 -32.76 -28.05 20.34
C PRO A 900 -31.93 -26.94 20.99
N CYS A 901 -32.10 -26.73 22.28
CA CYS A 901 -31.37 -25.69 22.99
C CYS A 901 -29.88 -26.06 23.10
N PRO A 902 -28.93 -25.13 22.76
CA PRO A 902 -27.51 -25.40 22.82
C PRO A 902 -26.95 -25.65 24.22
N CYS A 903 -27.75 -25.40 25.28
CA CYS A 903 -27.34 -25.72 26.64
C CYS A 903 -27.35 -27.22 26.97
N GLY A 904 -27.70 -28.11 26.03
CA GLY A 904 -27.72 -29.56 26.23
C GLY A 904 -28.94 -30.10 26.99
N SER A 905 -29.93 -29.26 27.30
CA SER A 905 -31.13 -29.66 28.12
C SER A 905 -32.13 -30.53 27.36
N GLY A 906 -31.97 -30.81 26.08
CA GLY A 906 -32.91 -31.57 25.24
C GLY A 906 -34.25 -30.85 24.96
N LYS A 907 -34.46 -29.64 25.48
CA LYS A 907 -35.67 -28.82 25.27
C LYS A 907 -35.50 -27.89 24.07
N LYS A 908 -36.64 -27.53 23.43
CA LYS A 908 -36.66 -26.53 22.34
C LYS A 908 -36.19 -25.17 22.87
N TYR A 909 -35.43 -24.43 22.08
CA TYR A 909 -34.84 -23.15 22.46
C TYR A 909 -35.82 -22.17 23.10
N LYS A 910 -37.01 -22.00 22.53
CA LYS A 910 -38.09 -21.14 23.08
C LYS A 910 -38.61 -21.57 24.44
N LYS A 911 -38.38 -22.83 24.90
CA LYS A 911 -38.80 -23.38 26.18
C LYS A 911 -37.63 -23.56 27.16
N CYS A 912 -36.47 -23.03 26.84
CA CYS A 912 -35.25 -23.08 27.65
C CYS A 912 -34.54 -21.72 27.64
N CYS A 913 -33.35 -21.58 27.11
CA CYS A 913 -32.58 -20.33 27.14
C CYS A 913 -33.22 -19.18 26.35
N GLY A 914 -34.03 -19.48 25.34
CA GLY A 914 -34.79 -18.48 24.60
C GLY A 914 -36.09 -17.97 25.30
N ALA A 915 -36.44 -18.51 26.45
CA ALA A 915 -37.58 -18.03 27.27
C ALA A 915 -37.21 -16.91 28.24
N VAL A 916 -35.93 -16.65 28.45
CA VAL A 916 -35.41 -15.65 29.42
C VAL A 916 -35.26 -14.26 28.80
N ASN A 917 -35.34 -14.13 27.46
CA ASN A 917 -35.25 -12.87 26.73
C ASN A 917 -36.57 -12.43 26.08
N LYS A 918 -37.68 -12.40 26.91
CA LYS A 918 -38.90 -11.69 26.54
C LYS A 918 -39.18 -10.60 27.57
#